data_f8a3adfeeefa352c8b62b65c50ae756d
#
_entry.id   f8a3adfeeefa352c8b62b65c50ae756d
#
_cell.length_a   1.000
_cell.length_b   1.000
_cell.length_c   1.000
_cell.angle_alpha   90.00
_cell.angle_beta   90.00
_cell.angle_gamma   90.00
#
_symmetry.space_group_name_H-M   'P 1'
#
loop_
_entity.id
_entity.type
_entity.pdbx_description
1 polymer ?
#
loop_
_entity_poly.entity_id
_entity_poly.type
_entity_poly.pdbx_seq_one_letter_code
_entity_poly.pdbx_strand_id
1 'polypeptide(L)'
;MSLVAAPESSLTLDLPPALATPPGAGAVADASGARAIGRGAAEGLFCGPAPVLVAHAGLTARRLGLEAPPRAAHLLDVLELFVFVRPARFCAPTPTGLAIALGLDEPVGAVAQAEALRAVAGRLLGELSAADYPDLEAALTLNGTLTRAGWSWGERIEAALRTGLEAAGRNPRERREPGTGLDVWNRLSEWEEVAPRGEAGSHPVDSESARIRLDHMLKGLGLDEARPTQSDYAAEAAFAFSPRDQKDQPRALLAEAGTGTGKTLGYLAPAALWAERNHGTVWVSTYTRALQRQIAREGLALPDHEGQTRRRVVVRKGRENYLCLLNLQEMVQQAQLGVGDVIGLGLTARWAGACADGDMTGGDFPAWLPGLYASPAAHQPWPANLVDRRGECIHAACAHYRRCFVEKTVRAARHADVVIANHALVMVQAAFDGARAARQPAGDSETAALKRIVFDEGHHLFEAADSAFSASLSGQEAAELRRWIRGPETRARRGRGLEQRLGDLIGDDGAARKALGDVLAAATRLPGEGAQGRILRGSGSGAPTGPVEVFLAAALDQLRARADPRGGSEDQGMECAARPAIPDLIGAAARAAEALAAVEAPLLALSRHLEDVLNEEAETLDGGARARIEGALRGLDRRARMTLPSWRAMLNDLASGDGAGDPEFVDWLSAESAFGRLSDVSLRRHWVDPTQPLEATVIRPSHGVLVTSATLTDPDFGADPFHLARLRSATGRLETPVRTLKVESPFDYARQSKVIVVTDVPRDDPRRTAAAMRALFLASGGGALGLFTAIRRLKAVYGLLGPELGRAGLPLYAQHIDPLDVGALVDVFRTERDSCLLGTDAIRDGVDVPGRSLRLLVFDRVPWPRPDLLHRARRERFSGLDGSGGGRTYDDALARGRMAQAFGRLIRRADDKGVFVMLDAACPTRLFGGLPPGVEVERMELAEAVATLSRFLGPDDDRTPV
;
A
#
# COMPACT_ATOMS: atom_id res chain seq x y z
N MET A 1 25.07 -22.00 -5.97
CA MET A 1 25.84 -22.69 -4.90
C MET A 1 24.94 -23.80 -4.36
N SER A 2 25.40 -25.03 -4.48
CA SER A 2 24.72 -26.26 -4.12
C SER A 2 24.36 -26.28 -2.62
N LEU A 3 23.07 -26.44 -2.33
CA LEU A 3 22.58 -26.63 -0.96
C LEU A 3 22.98 -28.03 -0.48
N VAL A 4 23.93 -28.06 0.41
CA VAL A 4 24.32 -29.26 1.14
C VAL A 4 23.13 -29.66 2.02
N ALA A 5 22.64 -30.88 1.85
CA ALA A 5 21.64 -31.47 2.73
C ALA A 5 22.16 -31.47 4.17
N ALA A 6 21.47 -30.81 5.07
CA ALA A 6 21.80 -30.84 6.50
C ALA A 6 21.57 -32.27 7.06
N PRO A 7 22.42 -32.77 7.98
CA PRO A 7 22.27 -34.09 8.55
C PRO A 7 20.96 -34.16 9.36
N GLU A 8 20.21 -35.23 9.18
CA GLU A 8 19.07 -35.63 10.01
C GLU A 8 19.55 -35.91 11.46
N SER A 9 19.67 -34.87 12.26
CA SER A 9 19.76 -35.05 13.72
C SER A 9 18.34 -35.22 14.24
N SER A 10 17.90 -36.44 14.46
CA SER A 10 16.63 -36.82 15.03
C SER A 10 16.56 -36.40 16.52
N LEU A 11 16.33 -35.13 16.78
CA LEU A 11 15.64 -34.73 17.99
C LEU A 11 14.17 -35.20 17.81
N THR A 12 13.75 -36.23 18.55
CA THR A 12 12.35 -36.57 18.71
C THR A 12 11.65 -35.46 19.51
N LEU A 13 11.45 -34.31 18.87
CA LEU A 13 10.63 -33.24 19.40
C LEU A 13 9.20 -33.77 19.50
N ASP A 14 8.67 -33.85 20.69
CA ASP A 14 7.29 -34.18 20.94
C ASP A 14 6.42 -33.00 20.46
N LEU A 15 6.10 -32.99 19.15
CA LEU A 15 5.28 -31.96 18.52
C LEU A 15 3.81 -32.27 18.73
N PRO A 16 3.01 -31.26 19.16
CA PRO A 16 1.56 -31.40 19.24
C PRO A 16 0.93 -31.76 17.89
N PRO A 17 -0.32 -32.26 17.91
CA PRO A 17 -1.09 -32.45 16.70
C PRO A 17 -1.17 -31.14 15.88
N ALA A 18 -1.06 -31.24 14.55
CA ALA A 18 -1.23 -30.12 13.65
C ALA A 18 -2.64 -30.17 13.04
N LEU A 19 -3.34 -29.06 13.10
CA LEU A 19 -4.69 -28.89 12.55
C LEU A 19 -4.63 -28.03 11.28
N ALA A 20 -5.06 -28.60 10.15
CA ALA A 20 -5.30 -27.84 8.92
C ALA A 20 -6.81 -27.79 8.63
N THR A 21 -7.29 -26.61 8.29
CA THR A 21 -8.70 -26.35 8.01
C THR A 21 -8.84 -25.60 6.68
N PRO A 22 -8.51 -26.21 5.52
CA PRO A 22 -8.88 -25.60 4.26
C PRO A 22 -10.41 -25.52 4.17
N PRO A 23 -10.98 -24.64 3.32
CA PRO A 23 -12.41 -24.49 3.20
C PRO A 23 -13.14 -25.85 3.00
N GLY A 24 -14.13 -26.12 3.82
CA GLY A 24 -14.96 -27.33 3.74
C GLY A 24 -14.35 -28.63 4.21
N ALA A 25 -13.08 -28.66 4.62
CA ALA A 25 -12.39 -29.86 5.08
C ALA A 25 -11.60 -29.57 6.35
N GLY A 26 -11.35 -30.62 7.14
CA GLY A 26 -10.45 -30.57 8.29
C GLY A 26 -9.54 -31.78 8.30
N ALA A 27 -8.33 -31.63 8.75
CA ALA A 27 -7.41 -32.73 8.96
C ALA A 27 -6.52 -32.48 10.17
N VAL A 28 -6.11 -33.60 10.82
CA VAL A 28 -5.14 -33.57 11.92
C VAL A 28 -3.98 -34.49 11.58
N ALA A 29 -2.77 -34.05 11.87
CA ALA A 29 -1.56 -34.85 11.80
C ALA A 29 -0.93 -34.91 13.18
N ASP A 30 -0.70 -36.13 13.69
CA ASP A 30 -0.06 -36.42 14.97
C ASP A 30 1.06 -37.46 14.81
N ALA A 31 1.57 -37.98 15.91
CA ALA A 31 2.64 -38.99 15.88
C ALA A 31 2.17 -40.32 15.25
N SER A 32 0.88 -40.59 15.18
CA SER A 32 0.32 -41.81 14.57
C SER A 32 0.04 -41.66 13.07
N GLY A 33 0.19 -40.49 12.51
CA GLY A 33 -0.03 -40.14 11.11
C GLY A 33 -1.09 -39.07 10.93
N ALA A 34 -1.47 -38.81 9.67
CA ALA A 34 -2.43 -37.78 9.34
C ALA A 34 -3.75 -38.36 8.85
N ARG A 35 -4.85 -37.71 9.20
CA ARG A 35 -6.22 -38.16 8.85
C ARG A 35 -7.17 -36.99 8.70
N ALA A 36 -8.14 -37.16 7.82
CA ALA A 36 -9.26 -36.23 7.70
C ALA A 36 -10.15 -36.28 8.94
N ILE A 37 -10.69 -35.14 9.35
CA ILE A 37 -11.60 -34.99 10.48
C ILE A 37 -12.78 -34.08 10.10
N GLY A 38 -13.93 -34.32 10.73
CA GLY A 38 -15.10 -33.47 10.54
C GLY A 38 -14.96 -32.13 11.25
N ARG A 39 -15.76 -31.14 10.84
CA ARG A 39 -15.72 -29.77 11.39
C ARG A 39 -15.84 -29.72 12.92
N GLY A 40 -16.78 -30.48 13.52
CA GLY A 40 -16.94 -30.48 14.97
C GLY A 40 -15.73 -31.07 15.73
N ALA A 41 -15.03 -32.06 15.16
CA ALA A 41 -13.78 -32.54 15.72
C ALA A 41 -12.65 -31.53 15.58
N ALA A 42 -12.58 -30.83 14.45
CA ALA A 42 -11.62 -29.73 14.22
C ALA A 42 -11.84 -28.58 15.20
N GLU A 43 -13.10 -28.17 15.42
CA GLU A 43 -13.49 -27.14 16.39
C GLU A 43 -13.14 -27.58 17.82
N GLY A 44 -13.40 -28.85 18.17
CA GLY A 44 -13.06 -29.42 19.46
C GLY A 44 -11.55 -29.42 19.73
N LEU A 45 -10.70 -29.66 18.74
CA LEU A 45 -9.25 -29.54 18.85
C LEU A 45 -8.82 -28.08 18.97
N PHE A 46 -9.41 -27.19 18.17
CA PHE A 46 -9.05 -25.77 18.13
C PHE A 46 -9.43 -25.02 19.41
N CYS A 47 -10.57 -25.34 20.01
CA CYS A 47 -11.08 -24.73 21.23
C CYS A 47 -10.72 -25.52 22.51
N GLY A 48 -10.20 -26.74 22.39
CA GLY A 48 -9.83 -27.60 23.51
C GLY A 48 -8.60 -27.12 24.27
N PRO A 49 -8.31 -27.72 25.43
CA PRO A 49 -7.18 -27.30 26.24
C PRO A 49 -5.82 -27.89 25.82
N ALA A 50 -5.82 -28.90 24.96
CA ALA A 50 -4.60 -29.57 24.50
C ALA A 50 -3.84 -28.71 23.47
N PRO A 51 -2.49 -28.66 23.51
CA PRO A 51 -1.72 -27.93 22.52
C PRO A 51 -1.99 -28.42 21.09
N VAL A 52 -2.17 -27.48 20.15
CA VAL A 52 -2.38 -27.76 18.74
C VAL A 52 -1.64 -26.76 17.86
N LEU A 53 -0.98 -27.27 16.79
CA LEU A 53 -0.33 -26.46 15.77
C LEU A 53 -1.36 -25.96 14.77
N VAL A 54 -1.31 -24.68 14.44
CA VAL A 54 -2.16 -24.05 13.42
C VAL A 54 -1.36 -23.08 12.55
N ALA A 55 -1.88 -22.73 11.38
CA ALA A 55 -1.38 -21.61 10.61
C ALA A 55 -2.46 -20.54 10.55
N HIS A 56 -2.17 -19.35 11.05
CA HIS A 56 -3.06 -18.20 11.14
C HIS A 56 -4.34 -18.49 11.93
N ALA A 57 -4.25 -18.46 13.26
CA ALA A 57 -5.36 -18.78 14.17
C ALA A 57 -6.66 -18.03 13.85
N GLY A 58 -6.60 -16.76 13.43
CA GLY A 58 -7.77 -15.97 13.01
C GLY A 58 -8.46 -16.52 11.75
N LEU A 59 -7.69 -16.97 10.76
CA LEU A 59 -8.23 -17.59 9.55
C LEU A 59 -8.84 -18.97 9.87
N THR A 60 -8.16 -19.75 10.70
CA THR A 60 -8.66 -21.04 11.21
C THR A 60 -9.99 -20.89 11.95
N ALA A 61 -10.08 -19.92 12.88
CA ALA A 61 -11.31 -19.62 13.61
C ALA A 61 -12.46 -19.33 12.64
N ARG A 62 -12.23 -18.47 11.65
CA ARG A 62 -13.26 -18.10 10.67
C ARG A 62 -13.72 -19.30 9.82
N ARG A 63 -12.79 -20.14 9.38
CA ARG A 63 -13.12 -21.37 8.64
C ARG A 63 -13.94 -22.35 9.46
N LEU A 64 -13.74 -22.36 10.78
CA LEU A 64 -14.56 -23.09 11.74
C LEU A 64 -15.88 -22.37 12.08
N GLY A 65 -16.12 -21.14 11.57
CA GLY A 65 -17.33 -20.36 11.82
C GLY A 65 -17.35 -19.65 13.16
N LEU A 66 -16.19 -19.46 13.77
CA LEU A 66 -15.99 -18.71 15.00
C LEU A 66 -15.75 -17.23 14.69
N GLU A 67 -16.20 -16.33 15.55
CA GLU A 67 -15.96 -14.88 15.40
C GLU A 67 -14.49 -14.49 15.63
N ALA A 68 -13.82 -15.18 16.56
CA ALA A 68 -12.42 -14.94 16.91
C ALA A 68 -11.76 -16.24 17.41
N PRO A 69 -10.42 -16.34 17.32
CA PRO A 69 -9.71 -17.46 17.94
C PRO A 69 -9.85 -17.40 19.46
N PRO A 70 -9.90 -18.56 20.16
CA PRO A 70 -9.85 -18.57 21.61
C PRO A 70 -8.54 -17.98 22.11
N ARG A 71 -8.62 -17.14 23.15
CA ARG A 71 -7.44 -16.59 23.81
C ARG A 71 -6.85 -17.67 24.75
N ALA A 72 -6.11 -18.60 24.18
CA ALA A 72 -5.61 -19.72 24.97
C ALA A 72 -4.15 -20.03 24.61
N ALA A 73 -3.36 -20.25 25.62
CA ALA A 73 -1.94 -20.60 25.51
C ALA A 73 -1.67 -21.97 24.84
N HIS A 74 -2.73 -22.71 24.47
CA HIS A 74 -2.63 -24.01 23.79
C HIS A 74 -2.49 -23.86 22.26
N LEU A 75 -2.84 -22.70 21.66
CA LEU A 75 -2.66 -22.49 20.23
C LEU A 75 -1.21 -22.12 19.91
N LEU A 76 -0.57 -22.95 19.12
CA LEU A 76 0.78 -22.78 18.63
C LEU A 76 0.70 -22.38 17.15
N ASP A 77 0.66 -21.07 16.88
CA ASP A 77 0.66 -20.59 15.51
C ASP A 77 2.05 -20.72 14.89
N VAL A 78 2.18 -21.53 13.85
CA VAL A 78 3.46 -21.81 13.19
C VAL A 78 4.00 -20.58 12.48
N LEU A 79 3.16 -19.61 12.15
CA LEU A 79 3.58 -18.32 11.60
C LEU A 79 4.38 -17.49 12.61
N GLU A 80 4.02 -17.51 13.89
CA GLU A 80 4.81 -16.87 14.95
C GLU A 80 6.20 -17.50 15.05
N LEU A 81 6.26 -18.84 15.04
CA LEU A 81 7.54 -19.58 15.03
C LEU A 81 8.36 -19.21 13.80
N PHE A 82 7.74 -19.13 12.61
CA PHE A 82 8.43 -18.75 11.37
C PHE A 82 9.08 -17.37 11.47
N VAL A 83 8.33 -16.35 11.95
CA VAL A 83 8.88 -14.99 12.11
C VAL A 83 10.02 -14.96 13.13
N PHE A 84 9.94 -15.75 14.18
CA PHE A 84 10.99 -15.81 15.19
C PHE A 84 12.26 -16.47 14.65
N VAL A 85 12.12 -17.60 13.92
CA VAL A 85 13.25 -18.41 13.41
C VAL A 85 13.87 -17.80 12.15
N ARG A 86 13.04 -17.34 11.23
CA ARG A 86 13.45 -16.75 9.94
C ARG A 86 12.96 -15.30 9.82
N PRO A 87 13.41 -14.38 10.69
CA PRO A 87 13.00 -12.99 10.63
C PRO A 87 13.39 -12.39 9.28
N ALA A 88 12.60 -11.44 8.81
CA ALA A 88 12.77 -10.77 7.52
C ALA A 88 12.81 -11.74 6.30
N ARG A 89 12.04 -12.83 6.39
CA ARG A 89 11.77 -13.73 5.26
C ARG A 89 10.29 -13.77 4.96
N PHE A 90 9.98 -13.80 3.68
CA PHE A 90 8.60 -13.85 3.22
C PHE A 90 8.03 -15.27 3.31
N CYS A 91 6.78 -15.39 3.78
CA CYS A 91 5.92 -16.55 3.54
C CYS A 91 4.46 -16.10 3.37
N ALA A 92 3.69 -16.80 2.55
CA ALA A 92 2.24 -16.65 2.57
C ALA A 92 1.67 -17.29 3.86
N PRO A 93 0.65 -16.68 4.51
CA PRO A 93 0.18 -17.12 5.84
C PRO A 93 -0.74 -18.36 5.79
N THR A 94 -0.27 -19.39 5.12
CA THR A 94 -0.99 -20.67 4.96
C THR A 94 -0.03 -21.85 5.13
N PRO A 95 -0.54 -23.07 5.40
CA PRO A 95 0.31 -24.26 5.45
C PRO A 95 1.13 -24.48 4.18
N THR A 96 0.54 -24.23 3.03
CA THR A 96 1.21 -24.29 1.72
C THR A 96 2.32 -23.25 1.61
N GLY A 97 2.02 -21.99 1.98
CA GLY A 97 3.00 -20.91 1.96
C GLY A 97 4.20 -21.14 2.86
N LEU A 98 3.97 -21.69 4.05
CA LEU A 98 5.02 -22.09 4.99
C LEU A 98 5.89 -23.24 4.44
N ALA A 99 5.27 -24.27 3.85
CA ALA A 99 6.01 -25.37 3.23
C ALA A 99 6.92 -24.89 2.10
N ILE A 100 6.40 -24.08 1.18
CA ILE A 100 7.16 -23.49 0.06
C ILE A 100 8.30 -22.61 0.59
N ALA A 101 8.07 -21.79 1.62
CA ALA A 101 9.09 -20.92 2.20
C ALA A 101 10.25 -21.70 2.83
N LEU A 102 10.04 -22.96 3.21
CA LEU A 102 11.06 -23.88 3.71
C LEU A 102 11.66 -24.78 2.62
N GLY A 103 11.17 -24.71 1.39
CA GLY A 103 11.60 -25.60 0.29
C GLY A 103 11.10 -27.03 0.47
N LEU A 104 9.94 -27.22 1.12
CA LEU A 104 9.22 -28.47 1.20
C LEU A 104 8.27 -28.58 0.01
N ASP A 105 7.81 -29.81 -0.27
CA ASP A 105 6.83 -30.10 -1.32
C ASP A 105 5.52 -29.34 -1.07
N GLU A 106 4.86 -28.92 -2.14
CA GLU A 106 3.57 -28.22 -2.07
C GLU A 106 2.47 -29.18 -1.59
N PRO A 107 1.88 -28.96 -0.39
CA PRO A 107 0.89 -29.90 0.15
C PRO A 107 -0.46 -29.75 -0.54
N VAL A 108 -0.97 -30.83 -1.13
CA VAL A 108 -2.26 -30.89 -1.80
C VAL A 108 -3.31 -31.50 -0.89
N GLY A 109 -4.35 -30.73 -0.55
CA GLY A 109 -5.46 -31.16 0.31
C GLY A 109 -5.19 -31.07 1.80
N ALA A 110 -6.24 -31.25 2.61
CA ALA A 110 -6.21 -30.98 4.04
C ALA A 110 -5.21 -31.87 4.81
N VAL A 111 -5.12 -33.15 4.44
CA VAL A 111 -4.25 -34.12 5.13
C VAL A 111 -2.79 -33.76 4.93
N ALA A 112 -2.36 -33.52 3.68
CA ALA A 112 -1.01 -33.10 3.38
C ALA A 112 -0.66 -31.73 4.00
N GLN A 113 -1.63 -30.81 4.10
CA GLN A 113 -1.43 -29.52 4.79
C GLN A 113 -1.20 -29.69 6.29
N ALA A 114 -1.88 -30.62 6.95
CA ALA A 114 -1.65 -30.91 8.36
C ALA A 114 -0.27 -31.57 8.59
N GLU A 115 0.13 -32.48 7.71
CA GLU A 115 1.50 -33.08 7.75
C GLU A 115 2.57 -32.01 7.51
N ALA A 116 2.40 -31.16 6.52
CA ALA A 116 3.32 -30.07 6.22
C ALA A 116 3.50 -29.11 7.40
N LEU A 117 2.41 -28.74 8.10
CA LEU A 117 2.51 -27.90 9.30
C LEU A 117 3.40 -28.51 10.38
N ARG A 118 3.24 -29.82 10.59
CA ARG A 118 4.06 -30.53 11.59
C ARG A 118 5.53 -30.60 11.15
N ALA A 119 5.79 -30.91 9.88
CA ALA A 119 7.11 -30.93 9.29
C ALA A 119 7.80 -29.55 9.35
N VAL A 120 7.07 -28.49 9.02
CA VAL A 120 7.53 -27.09 9.10
C VAL A 120 7.92 -26.74 10.52
N ALA A 121 7.08 -27.02 11.51
CA ALA A 121 7.38 -26.74 12.92
C ALA A 121 8.63 -27.49 13.40
N GLY A 122 8.77 -28.78 13.04
CA GLY A 122 9.96 -29.59 13.35
C GLY A 122 11.22 -29.02 12.72
N ARG A 123 11.15 -28.65 11.44
CA ARG A 123 12.31 -28.05 10.73
C ARG A 123 12.73 -26.72 11.33
N LEU A 124 11.81 -25.83 11.64
CA LEU A 124 12.11 -24.54 12.26
C LEU A 124 12.75 -24.70 13.64
N LEU A 125 12.24 -25.59 14.48
CA LEU A 125 12.87 -25.89 15.77
C LEU A 125 14.25 -26.55 15.60
N GLY A 126 14.41 -27.41 14.59
CA GLY A 126 15.71 -27.97 14.21
C GLY A 126 16.74 -26.91 13.82
N GLU A 127 16.33 -25.86 13.09
CA GLU A 127 17.20 -24.73 12.75
C GLU A 127 17.70 -23.99 14.00
N LEU A 128 16.84 -23.79 15.01
CA LEU A 128 17.25 -23.18 16.29
C LEU A 128 18.22 -24.05 17.07
N SER A 129 18.20 -25.35 16.84
CA SER A 129 19.08 -26.31 17.52
C SER A 129 20.45 -26.46 16.83
N ALA A 130 20.66 -25.81 15.70
CA ALA A 130 21.90 -25.86 14.96
C ALA A 130 22.96 -24.94 15.58
N ALA A 131 24.21 -25.39 15.59
CA ALA A 131 25.34 -24.64 16.18
C ALA A 131 25.63 -23.31 15.43
N ASP A 132 25.31 -23.26 14.16
CA ASP A 132 25.54 -22.12 13.27
C ASP A 132 24.31 -21.18 13.14
N TYR A 133 23.26 -21.41 13.94
CA TYR A 133 22.12 -20.49 13.94
C TYR A 133 22.55 -19.10 14.41
N PRO A 134 22.21 -18.03 13.65
CA PRO A 134 22.66 -16.69 13.98
C PRO A 134 22.02 -16.17 15.27
N ASP A 135 22.82 -15.49 16.09
CA ASP A 135 22.37 -14.79 17.30
C ASP A 135 21.62 -15.67 18.34
N LEU A 136 22.05 -16.93 18.56
CA LEU A 136 21.47 -17.86 19.54
C LEU A 136 21.20 -17.22 20.90
N GLU A 137 22.13 -16.40 21.38
CA GLU A 137 22.02 -15.76 22.70
C GLU A 137 20.99 -14.67 22.76
N ALA A 138 20.95 -13.82 21.73
CA ALA A 138 19.95 -12.78 21.62
C ALA A 138 18.55 -13.37 21.44
N ALA A 139 18.43 -14.45 20.66
CA ALA A 139 17.17 -15.18 20.48
C ALA A 139 16.70 -15.79 21.82
N LEU A 140 17.59 -16.38 22.61
CA LEU A 140 17.25 -16.96 23.91
C LEU A 140 16.83 -15.88 24.92
N THR A 141 17.49 -14.73 24.92
CA THR A 141 17.16 -13.60 25.81
C THR A 141 15.75 -13.06 25.47
N LEU A 142 15.46 -12.87 24.19
CA LEU A 142 14.15 -12.43 23.73
C LEU A 142 13.09 -13.49 24.06
N ASN A 143 13.35 -14.76 23.76
CA ASN A 143 12.43 -15.86 24.07
C ASN A 143 12.03 -15.87 25.53
N GLY A 144 12.99 -15.68 26.47
CA GLY A 144 12.70 -15.61 27.91
C GLY A 144 11.72 -14.46 28.25
N THR A 145 11.80 -13.34 27.54
CA THR A 145 10.86 -12.23 27.71
C THR A 145 9.47 -12.58 27.17
N LEU A 146 9.39 -13.19 25.99
CA LEU A 146 8.11 -13.61 25.38
C LEU A 146 7.44 -14.73 26.19
N THR A 147 8.21 -15.67 26.73
CA THR A 147 7.70 -16.75 27.60
C THR A 147 7.07 -16.18 28.86
N ARG A 148 7.72 -15.22 29.52
CA ARG A 148 7.12 -14.52 30.68
C ARG A 148 5.84 -13.76 30.32
N ALA A 149 5.69 -13.32 29.09
CA ALA A 149 4.48 -12.70 28.59
C ALA A 149 3.38 -13.71 28.17
N GLY A 150 3.64 -15.02 28.35
CA GLY A 150 2.69 -16.08 28.05
C GLY A 150 2.73 -16.57 26.60
N TRP A 151 3.85 -16.42 25.89
CA TRP A 151 3.98 -16.94 24.53
C TRP A 151 3.98 -18.47 24.49
N SER A 152 3.09 -19.04 23.73
CA SER A 152 2.84 -20.48 23.67
C SER A 152 4.03 -21.30 23.14
N TRP A 153 4.89 -20.72 22.32
CA TRP A 153 6.11 -21.35 21.79
C TRP A 153 7.30 -21.34 22.77
N GLY A 154 7.25 -20.54 23.83
CA GLY A 154 8.39 -20.17 24.65
C GLY A 154 9.24 -21.35 25.14
N GLU A 155 8.64 -22.38 25.75
CA GLU A 155 9.34 -23.55 26.29
C GLU A 155 10.05 -24.38 25.22
N ARG A 156 9.38 -24.58 24.06
CA ARG A 156 9.92 -25.37 22.94
C ARG A 156 11.09 -24.68 22.26
N ILE A 157 10.97 -23.38 22.07
CA ILE A 157 12.05 -22.54 21.52
C ILE A 157 13.22 -22.49 22.50
N GLU A 158 12.97 -22.39 23.82
CA GLU A 158 14.03 -22.42 24.81
C GLU A 158 14.83 -23.72 24.75
N ALA A 159 14.14 -24.86 24.67
CA ALA A 159 14.78 -26.17 24.56
C ALA A 159 15.66 -26.27 23.30
N ALA A 160 15.10 -25.84 22.13
CA ALA A 160 15.84 -25.87 20.88
C ALA A 160 17.09 -24.95 20.90
N LEU A 161 16.95 -23.71 21.40
CA LEU A 161 18.05 -22.76 21.49
C LEU A 161 19.14 -23.21 22.47
N ARG A 162 18.78 -23.88 23.58
CA ARG A 162 19.75 -24.45 24.52
C ARG A 162 20.56 -25.58 23.86
N THR A 163 19.90 -26.45 23.12
CA THR A 163 20.57 -27.48 22.32
C THR A 163 21.53 -26.85 21.30
N GLY A 164 21.10 -25.77 20.59
CA GLY A 164 21.98 -25.05 19.66
C GLY A 164 23.21 -24.44 20.33
N LEU A 165 23.05 -23.88 21.52
CA LEU A 165 24.16 -23.34 22.28
C LEU A 165 25.13 -24.44 22.72
N GLU A 166 24.63 -25.59 23.21
CA GLU A 166 25.45 -26.76 23.57
C GLU A 166 26.19 -27.28 22.33
N ALA A 167 25.52 -27.40 21.20
CA ALA A 167 26.15 -27.80 19.95
C ALA A 167 27.24 -26.81 19.49
N ALA A 168 27.06 -25.50 19.77
CA ALA A 168 28.06 -24.46 19.52
C ALA A 168 29.19 -24.42 20.57
N GLY A 169 29.23 -25.36 21.52
CA GLY A 169 30.21 -25.38 22.60
C GLY A 169 30.07 -24.26 23.64
N ARG A 170 28.90 -23.64 23.73
CA ARG A 170 28.58 -22.55 24.67
C ARG A 170 27.79 -23.11 25.86
N ASN A 171 28.02 -22.59 27.04
CA ASN A 171 27.28 -23.01 28.21
C ASN A 171 25.88 -22.34 28.25
N PRO A 172 24.77 -23.07 28.10
CA PRO A 172 23.44 -22.49 28.09
C PRO A 172 22.96 -21.96 29.46
N ARG A 173 23.72 -22.26 30.55
CA ARG A 173 23.43 -21.79 31.92
C ARG A 173 24.29 -20.60 32.34
N GLU A 174 25.20 -20.16 31.51
CA GLU A 174 26.03 -19.00 31.81
C GLU A 174 25.18 -17.74 31.98
N ARG A 175 25.38 -17.03 33.11
CA ARG A 175 24.56 -15.85 33.41
C ARG A 175 24.91 -14.74 32.44
N ARG A 176 23.95 -14.37 31.61
CA ARG A 176 24.07 -13.33 30.60
C ARG A 176 23.81 -11.96 31.19
N GLU A 177 24.19 -10.92 30.44
CA GLU A 177 23.81 -9.56 30.76
C GLU A 177 22.28 -9.42 30.86
N PRO A 178 21.80 -8.72 31.91
CA PRO A 178 20.38 -8.51 32.08
C PRO A 178 19.83 -7.68 30.96
N GLY A 179 19.01 -8.28 30.08
CA GLY A 179 18.36 -7.64 28.96
C GLY A 179 17.02 -8.26 28.65
N THR A 180 16.15 -7.54 27.97
CA THR A 180 14.85 -8.06 27.54
C THR A 180 14.89 -8.62 26.13
N GLY A 181 15.95 -8.36 25.37
CA GLY A 181 16.07 -8.65 23.94
C GLY A 181 15.17 -7.79 23.05
N LEU A 182 14.37 -6.88 23.65
CA LEU A 182 13.47 -5.98 22.92
C LEU A 182 14.16 -4.71 22.44
N ASP A 183 15.34 -4.41 22.93
CA ASP A 183 16.13 -3.21 22.64
C ASP A 183 16.98 -3.32 21.37
N VAL A 184 16.34 -3.81 20.30
CA VAL A 184 16.95 -4.08 19.00
C VAL A 184 17.68 -2.86 18.41
N TRP A 185 17.22 -1.65 18.71
CA TRP A 185 17.84 -0.40 18.25
C TRP A 185 19.30 -0.24 18.65
N ASN A 186 19.77 -0.91 19.70
CA ASN A 186 21.18 -0.87 20.12
C ASN A 186 22.10 -1.67 19.20
N ARG A 187 21.55 -2.62 18.42
CA ARG A 187 22.30 -3.55 17.56
C ARG A 187 22.23 -3.20 16.07
N LEU A 188 21.40 -2.23 15.71
CA LEU A 188 21.26 -1.79 14.31
C LEU A 188 22.48 -1.01 13.85
N SER A 189 22.87 -1.20 12.60
CA SER A 189 23.94 -0.43 11.97
C SER A 189 23.59 1.04 11.83
N GLU A 190 24.56 1.89 12.06
CA GLU A 190 24.43 3.32 11.80
C GLU A 190 24.52 3.59 10.29
N TRP A 191 23.82 4.62 9.82
CA TRP A 191 24.00 5.11 8.45
C TRP A 191 25.26 5.97 8.38
N GLU A 192 25.91 5.95 7.22
CA GLU A 192 27.11 6.74 6.95
C GLU A 192 26.75 8.09 6.31
N GLU A 193 27.50 9.13 6.67
CA GLU A 193 27.44 10.40 5.97
C GLU A 193 28.19 10.32 4.64
N VAL A 194 27.50 10.76 3.59
CA VAL A 194 28.06 10.85 2.25
C VAL A 194 27.96 12.28 1.78
N ALA A 195 29.01 12.79 1.17
CA ALA A 195 29.03 14.13 0.60
C ALA A 195 27.88 14.32 -0.40
N PRO A 196 27.18 15.48 -0.39
CA PRO A 196 26.09 15.73 -1.33
C PRO A 196 26.60 15.63 -2.79
N ARG A 197 25.75 15.11 -3.69
CA ARG A 197 26.03 15.16 -5.13
C ARG A 197 26.02 16.62 -5.58
N GLY A 198 26.89 16.94 -6.54
CA GLY A 198 26.81 18.18 -7.31
C GLY A 198 25.54 18.24 -8.17
N GLU A 199 25.32 19.36 -8.83
CA GLU A 199 24.22 19.50 -9.76
C GLU A 199 24.32 18.49 -10.92
N ALA A 200 23.17 17.92 -11.30
CA ALA A 200 23.10 16.98 -12.41
C ALA A 200 23.37 17.71 -13.74
N GLY A 201 24.20 17.11 -14.58
CA GLY A 201 24.44 17.55 -15.93
C GLY A 201 23.21 17.46 -16.85
N SER A 202 23.40 17.78 -18.13
CA SER A 202 22.35 17.73 -19.14
C SER A 202 22.75 16.96 -20.39
N HIS A 203 23.74 16.03 -20.28
CA HIS A 203 24.16 15.18 -21.40
C HIS A 203 23.03 14.27 -21.87
N PRO A 204 22.74 14.22 -23.18
CA PRO A 204 21.66 13.39 -23.71
C PRO A 204 21.97 11.91 -23.65
N VAL A 205 20.91 11.11 -23.67
CA VAL A 205 20.98 9.68 -23.94
C VAL A 205 20.45 9.45 -25.36
N ASP A 206 21.28 8.88 -26.21
CA ASP A 206 20.89 8.51 -27.56
C ASP A 206 20.23 7.12 -27.61
N SER A 207 19.46 6.88 -28.66
CA SER A 207 18.68 5.65 -28.84
C SER A 207 19.56 4.39 -28.92
N GLU A 208 20.73 4.48 -29.55
CA GLU A 208 21.62 3.32 -29.70
C GLU A 208 22.27 2.95 -28.36
N SER A 209 22.74 3.93 -27.61
CA SER A 209 23.25 3.68 -26.23
C SER A 209 22.19 3.04 -25.34
N ALA A 210 20.92 3.44 -25.48
CA ALA A 210 19.82 2.83 -24.72
C ALA A 210 19.61 1.35 -25.07
N ARG A 211 19.68 0.99 -26.37
CA ARG A 211 19.59 -0.41 -26.85
C ARG A 211 20.75 -1.26 -26.30
N ILE A 212 21.97 -0.78 -26.42
CA ILE A 212 23.17 -1.47 -25.90
C ILE A 212 23.07 -1.70 -24.39
N ARG A 213 22.60 -0.69 -23.66
CA ARG A 213 22.41 -0.82 -22.20
C ARG A 213 21.35 -1.87 -21.86
N LEU A 214 20.24 -1.90 -22.60
CA LEU A 214 19.18 -2.90 -22.41
C LEU A 214 19.74 -4.32 -22.60
N ASP A 215 20.51 -4.56 -23.67
CA ASP A 215 21.11 -5.87 -23.95
C ASP A 215 22.07 -6.30 -22.82
N HIS A 216 22.87 -5.37 -22.29
CA HIS A 216 23.74 -5.67 -21.14
C HIS A 216 22.94 -6.05 -19.89
N MET A 217 21.82 -5.36 -19.63
CA MET A 217 20.95 -5.67 -18.49
C MET A 217 20.30 -7.05 -18.62
N LEU A 218 19.81 -7.40 -19.82
CA LEU A 218 19.21 -8.72 -20.09
C LEU A 218 20.23 -9.84 -19.90
N LYS A 219 21.43 -9.69 -20.45
CA LYS A 219 22.53 -10.64 -20.25
C LYS A 219 22.90 -10.81 -18.76
N GLY A 220 22.92 -9.70 -18.01
CA GLY A 220 23.18 -9.73 -16.56
C GLY A 220 22.11 -10.52 -15.77
N LEU A 221 20.87 -10.58 -16.26
CA LEU A 221 19.78 -11.38 -15.71
C LEU A 221 19.73 -12.82 -16.23
N GLY A 222 20.62 -13.21 -17.15
CA GLY A 222 20.58 -14.52 -17.79
C GLY A 222 19.40 -14.69 -18.75
N LEU A 223 18.86 -13.57 -19.27
CA LEU A 223 17.81 -13.55 -20.28
C LEU A 223 18.43 -13.49 -21.66
N ASP A 224 17.71 -14.06 -22.64
CA ASP A 224 18.08 -13.98 -24.07
C ASP A 224 18.04 -12.52 -24.57
N GLU A 225 18.43 -12.33 -25.83
CA GLU A 225 18.44 -11.02 -26.47
C GLU A 225 17.10 -10.26 -26.36
N ALA A 226 17.18 -8.93 -26.36
CA ALA A 226 16.01 -8.06 -26.34
C ALA A 226 15.08 -8.36 -27.53
N ARG A 227 13.80 -8.45 -27.27
CA ARG A 227 12.80 -8.51 -28.32
C ARG A 227 12.83 -7.20 -29.11
N PRO A 228 12.62 -7.22 -30.45
CA PRO A 228 12.62 -5.99 -31.27
C PRO A 228 11.74 -4.88 -30.69
N THR A 229 10.54 -5.22 -30.26
CA THR A 229 9.58 -4.28 -29.64
C THR A 229 10.10 -3.67 -28.34
N GLN A 230 10.82 -4.44 -27.51
CA GLN A 230 11.44 -3.95 -26.27
C GLN A 230 12.62 -3.02 -26.56
N SER A 231 13.42 -3.38 -27.56
CA SER A 231 14.56 -2.57 -28.03
C SER A 231 14.10 -1.23 -28.59
N ASP A 232 13.03 -1.23 -29.41
CA ASP A 232 12.43 -0.02 -29.94
C ASP A 232 11.82 0.86 -28.86
N TYR A 233 11.17 0.25 -27.86
CA TYR A 233 10.65 0.97 -26.70
C TYR A 233 11.79 1.65 -25.93
N ALA A 234 12.91 0.99 -25.67
CA ALA A 234 14.04 1.58 -24.96
C ALA A 234 14.68 2.73 -25.73
N ALA A 235 14.77 2.59 -27.05
CA ALA A 235 15.30 3.61 -27.95
C ALA A 235 14.44 4.87 -27.96
N GLU A 236 13.13 4.74 -28.04
CA GLU A 236 12.20 5.87 -28.02
C GLU A 236 12.10 6.49 -26.59
N ALA A 237 12.17 5.68 -25.54
CA ALA A 237 12.18 6.16 -24.17
C ALA A 237 13.36 7.10 -23.88
N ALA A 238 14.49 6.94 -24.61
CA ALA A 238 15.65 7.84 -24.51
C ALA A 238 15.30 9.32 -24.79
N PHE A 239 14.22 9.59 -25.55
CA PHE A 239 13.77 10.96 -25.79
C PHE A 239 13.46 11.74 -24.49
N ALA A 240 12.86 11.12 -23.49
CA ALA A 240 12.58 11.76 -22.22
C ALA A 240 13.85 12.09 -21.40
N PHE A 241 14.99 11.58 -21.81
CA PHE A 241 16.30 11.80 -21.19
C PHE A 241 17.21 12.74 -22.00
N SER A 242 16.66 13.38 -23.03
CA SER A 242 17.34 14.43 -23.80
C SER A 242 17.15 15.80 -23.13
N PRO A 243 18.07 16.76 -23.32
CA PRO A 243 17.90 18.12 -22.82
C PRO A 243 16.59 18.77 -23.28
N ARG A 244 15.94 19.55 -22.43
CA ARG A 244 14.78 20.37 -22.82
C ARG A 244 15.25 21.57 -23.66
N ASP A 245 14.44 21.98 -24.62
CA ASP A 245 14.76 23.11 -25.49
C ASP A 245 14.43 24.44 -24.83
N GLN A 246 13.37 24.47 -24.03
CA GLN A 246 12.86 25.67 -23.38
C GLN A 246 12.65 25.41 -21.89
N LYS A 247 12.83 26.43 -21.07
CA LYS A 247 12.51 26.39 -19.65
C LYS A 247 11.02 26.09 -19.48
N ASP A 248 10.67 25.27 -18.50
CA ASP A 248 9.31 24.87 -18.15
C ASP A 248 8.56 24.09 -19.27
N GLN A 249 9.29 23.57 -20.26
CA GLN A 249 8.78 22.70 -21.32
C GLN A 249 9.59 21.40 -21.34
N PRO A 250 9.19 20.38 -20.58
CA PRO A 250 9.89 19.10 -20.50
C PRO A 250 9.82 18.31 -21.82
N ARG A 251 10.79 17.47 -22.07
CA ARG A 251 10.70 16.41 -23.08
C ARG A 251 9.68 15.38 -22.62
N ALA A 252 8.49 15.37 -23.19
CA ALA A 252 7.40 14.49 -22.78
C ALA A 252 7.15 13.39 -23.79
N LEU A 253 7.08 12.15 -23.32
CA LEU A 253 6.73 10.96 -24.09
C LEU A 253 5.57 10.21 -23.41
N LEU A 254 4.50 9.92 -24.16
CA LEU A 254 3.46 8.96 -23.78
C LEU A 254 3.73 7.64 -24.50
N ALA A 255 3.98 6.58 -23.75
CA ALA A 255 4.33 5.28 -24.31
C ALA A 255 3.35 4.20 -23.83
N GLU A 256 2.46 3.75 -24.75
CA GLU A 256 1.68 2.54 -24.51
C GLU A 256 2.50 1.33 -24.92
N ALA A 257 2.71 0.43 -23.98
CA ALA A 257 3.41 -0.82 -24.24
C ALA A 257 2.62 -1.97 -23.62
N GLY A 258 2.13 -2.87 -24.45
CA GLY A 258 1.31 -4.01 -24.05
C GLY A 258 1.99 -4.89 -22.99
N THR A 259 1.22 -5.76 -22.34
CA THR A 259 1.77 -6.71 -21.36
C THR A 259 2.81 -7.61 -22.01
N GLY A 260 3.87 -7.97 -21.27
CA GLY A 260 4.94 -8.84 -21.79
C GLY A 260 6.00 -8.16 -22.67
N THR A 261 5.89 -6.86 -22.95
CA THR A 261 6.91 -6.14 -23.74
C THR A 261 8.22 -5.90 -22.98
N GLY A 262 8.25 -6.09 -21.67
CA GLY A 262 9.43 -5.81 -20.85
C GLY A 262 9.65 -4.30 -20.59
N LYS A 263 8.57 -3.52 -20.45
CA LYS A 263 8.58 -2.07 -20.19
C LYS A 263 9.61 -1.62 -19.18
N THR A 264 9.68 -2.32 -18.04
CA THR A 264 10.50 -1.90 -16.88
C THR A 264 11.97 -1.82 -17.25
N LEU A 265 12.53 -2.87 -17.81
CA LEU A 265 13.93 -2.86 -18.29
C LEU A 265 14.12 -1.87 -19.43
N GLY A 266 13.11 -1.73 -20.30
CA GLY A 266 13.12 -0.80 -21.42
C GLY A 266 13.29 0.65 -21.01
N TYR A 267 12.62 1.14 -19.97
CA TYR A 267 12.84 2.51 -19.48
C TYR A 267 13.99 2.63 -18.46
N LEU A 268 14.31 1.57 -17.73
CA LEU A 268 15.45 1.59 -16.81
C LEU A 268 16.78 1.73 -17.55
N ALA A 269 16.91 1.20 -18.78
CA ALA A 269 18.13 1.29 -19.56
C ALA A 269 18.53 2.76 -19.86
N PRO A 270 17.71 3.60 -20.51
CA PRO A 270 18.04 5.01 -20.70
C PRO A 270 18.07 5.81 -19.39
N ALA A 271 17.27 5.45 -18.39
CA ALA A 271 17.27 6.11 -17.08
C ALA A 271 18.62 5.95 -16.37
N ALA A 272 19.16 4.72 -16.33
CA ALA A 272 20.45 4.45 -15.71
C ALA A 272 21.60 5.14 -16.45
N LEU A 273 21.57 5.13 -17.80
CA LEU A 273 22.57 5.83 -18.61
C LEU A 273 22.57 7.33 -18.34
N TRP A 274 21.37 7.93 -18.24
CA TRP A 274 21.26 9.35 -17.94
C TRP A 274 21.82 9.66 -16.54
N ALA A 275 21.47 8.84 -15.56
CA ALA A 275 21.96 9.02 -14.18
C ALA A 275 23.49 8.92 -14.08
N GLU A 276 24.09 7.97 -14.81
CA GLU A 276 25.54 7.79 -14.89
C GLU A 276 26.24 9.00 -15.55
N ARG A 277 25.76 9.40 -16.74
CA ARG A 277 26.39 10.48 -17.53
C ARG A 277 26.27 11.85 -16.87
N ASN A 278 25.21 12.05 -16.11
CA ASN A 278 24.87 13.35 -15.55
C ASN A 278 25.06 13.45 -14.03
N HIS A 279 25.49 12.38 -13.37
CA HIS A 279 25.53 12.29 -11.90
C HIS A 279 24.21 12.69 -11.24
N GLY A 280 23.08 12.42 -11.92
CA GLY A 280 21.75 12.81 -11.50
C GLY A 280 20.94 11.62 -10.97
N THR A 281 19.75 11.92 -10.46
CA THR A 281 18.79 10.91 -10.00
C THR A 281 17.57 10.92 -10.91
N VAL A 282 17.15 9.75 -11.37
CA VAL A 282 15.88 9.54 -12.07
C VAL A 282 14.84 9.04 -11.09
N TRP A 283 13.66 9.63 -11.09
CA TRP A 283 12.54 9.17 -10.29
C TRP A 283 11.64 8.28 -11.12
N VAL A 284 11.46 7.04 -10.68
CA VAL A 284 10.50 6.09 -11.24
C VAL A 284 9.31 6.02 -10.30
N SER A 285 8.21 6.53 -10.78
CA SER A 285 6.95 6.61 -10.05
C SER A 285 6.02 5.49 -10.51
N THR A 286 5.45 4.72 -9.60
CA THR A 286 4.46 3.67 -9.92
C THR A 286 3.30 3.70 -8.93
N TYR A 287 2.22 2.95 -9.22
CA TYR A 287 0.99 3.07 -8.43
C TYR A 287 1.01 2.21 -7.17
N THR A 288 1.41 0.94 -7.25
CA THR A 288 1.30 0.00 -6.14
C THR A 288 2.63 -0.37 -5.50
N ARG A 289 2.57 -0.81 -4.23
CA ARG A 289 3.74 -1.32 -3.50
C ARG A 289 4.33 -2.60 -4.13
N ALA A 290 3.48 -3.42 -4.74
CA ALA A 290 3.92 -4.63 -5.43
C ALA A 290 4.77 -4.28 -6.65
N LEU A 291 4.32 -3.29 -7.46
CA LEU A 291 5.08 -2.78 -8.60
C LEU A 291 6.40 -2.14 -8.17
N GLN A 292 6.43 -1.38 -7.06
CA GLN A 292 7.68 -0.85 -6.52
C GLN A 292 8.72 -1.96 -6.26
N ARG A 293 8.28 -3.08 -5.66
CA ARG A 293 9.15 -4.24 -5.39
C ARG A 293 9.62 -4.91 -6.68
N GLN A 294 8.75 -5.02 -7.66
CA GLN A 294 9.09 -5.59 -8.97
C GLN A 294 10.16 -4.73 -9.66
N ILE A 295 9.94 -3.42 -9.78
CA ILE A 295 10.91 -2.49 -10.38
C ILE A 295 12.24 -2.54 -9.63
N ALA A 296 12.21 -2.61 -8.29
CA ALA A 296 13.43 -2.71 -7.50
C ALA A 296 14.22 -4.01 -7.78
N ARG A 297 13.53 -5.14 -7.96
CA ARG A 297 14.18 -6.42 -8.34
C ARG A 297 14.78 -6.34 -9.73
N GLU A 298 14.06 -5.80 -10.70
CA GLU A 298 14.56 -5.60 -12.06
C GLU A 298 15.72 -4.59 -12.10
N GLY A 299 15.70 -3.61 -11.20
CA GLY A 299 16.79 -2.66 -10.99
C GLY A 299 18.11 -3.30 -10.49
N LEU A 300 18.07 -4.52 -9.93
CA LEU A 300 19.28 -5.29 -9.59
C LEU A 300 20.08 -5.72 -10.83
N ALA A 301 19.49 -5.66 -12.02
CA ALA A 301 20.20 -5.85 -13.28
C ALA A 301 21.14 -4.68 -13.63
N LEU A 302 21.03 -3.54 -12.95
CA LEU A 302 21.93 -2.42 -13.13
C LEU A 302 23.30 -2.78 -12.51
N PRO A 303 24.41 -2.67 -13.27
CA PRO A 303 25.73 -2.98 -12.76
C PRO A 303 26.09 -2.06 -11.59
N ASP A 304 26.69 -2.61 -10.54
CA ASP A 304 27.19 -1.84 -9.41
C ASP A 304 28.38 -0.95 -9.80
N HIS A 305 28.54 0.15 -9.11
CA HIS A 305 29.77 0.95 -9.21
C HIS A 305 30.91 0.22 -8.49
N GLU A 306 31.96 -0.10 -9.20
CA GLU A 306 33.18 -0.72 -8.62
C GLU A 306 33.70 0.13 -7.44
N GLY A 307 33.86 -0.52 -6.28
CA GLY A 307 34.43 0.10 -5.07
C GLY A 307 33.51 1.02 -4.29
N GLN A 308 32.19 1.07 -4.55
CA GLN A 308 31.24 1.88 -3.81
C GLN A 308 30.16 1.03 -3.15
N THR A 309 29.92 1.28 -1.86
CA THR A 309 28.81 0.70 -1.07
C THR A 309 27.43 1.27 -1.44
N ARG A 310 27.33 2.05 -2.50
CA ARG A 310 26.11 2.77 -2.91
C ARG A 310 25.13 1.85 -3.60
N ARG A 311 23.89 1.86 -3.13
CA ARG A 311 22.77 1.25 -3.86
C ARG A 311 22.40 2.13 -5.05
N ARG A 312 22.47 1.58 -6.26
CA ARG A 312 22.05 2.28 -7.48
C ARG A 312 20.55 2.54 -7.52
N VAL A 313 19.78 1.63 -6.93
CA VAL A 313 18.31 1.69 -6.90
C VAL A 313 17.85 1.75 -5.46
N VAL A 314 16.99 2.72 -5.13
CA VAL A 314 16.43 2.91 -3.79
C VAL A 314 14.91 3.04 -3.89
N VAL A 315 14.18 2.21 -3.12
CA VAL A 315 12.74 2.38 -2.95
C VAL A 315 12.48 3.38 -1.83
N ARG A 316 11.76 4.45 -2.13
CA ARG A 316 11.38 5.48 -1.17
C ARG A 316 9.88 5.49 -0.96
N LYS A 317 9.46 5.45 0.30
CA LYS A 317 8.07 5.53 0.74
C LYS A 317 7.88 6.69 1.70
N GLY A 318 6.64 7.00 2.03
CA GLY A 318 6.31 7.96 3.09
C GLY A 318 6.77 7.45 4.46
N ARG A 319 7.00 8.36 5.41
CA ARG A 319 7.47 8.04 6.78
C ARG A 319 6.53 7.08 7.52
N GLU A 320 5.25 7.16 7.21
CA GLU A 320 4.19 6.30 7.75
C GLU A 320 4.29 4.82 7.34
N ASN A 321 5.24 4.49 6.48
CA ASN A 321 5.49 3.11 6.05
C ASN A 321 6.71 2.46 6.72
N TYR A 322 7.50 3.23 7.46
CA TYR A 322 8.73 2.74 8.10
C TYR A 322 8.59 2.61 9.60
N LEU A 323 9.25 1.60 10.16
CA LEU A 323 9.40 1.46 11.59
C LEU A 323 10.11 2.68 12.21
N CYS A 324 9.47 3.33 13.16
CA CYS A 324 10.08 4.36 13.99
C CYS A 324 10.66 3.72 15.25
N LEU A 325 11.98 3.70 15.36
CA LEU A 325 12.67 3.09 16.50
C LEU A 325 12.32 3.76 17.83
N LEU A 326 12.07 5.06 17.81
CA LEU A 326 11.65 5.79 19.01
C LEU A 326 10.25 5.34 19.46
N ASN A 327 9.32 5.20 18.53
CA ASN A 327 7.98 4.69 18.84
C ASN A 327 8.04 3.25 19.34
N LEU A 328 8.89 2.41 18.73
CA LEU A 328 9.11 1.04 19.20
C LEU A 328 9.65 1.03 20.63
N GLN A 329 10.70 1.80 20.93
CA GLN A 329 11.26 1.92 22.27
C GLN A 329 10.19 2.33 23.29
N GLU A 330 9.43 3.33 22.94
CA GLU A 330 8.35 3.81 23.80
C GLU A 330 7.26 2.76 24.02
N MET A 331 6.85 2.02 22.99
CA MET A 331 5.87 0.94 23.13
C MET A 331 6.42 -0.24 23.96
N VAL A 332 7.69 -0.57 23.81
CA VAL A 332 8.37 -1.57 24.63
C VAL A 332 8.36 -1.15 26.11
N GLN A 333 8.64 0.11 26.42
CA GLN A 333 8.59 0.62 27.80
C GLN A 333 7.18 0.51 28.40
N GLN A 334 6.12 0.78 27.63
CA GLN A 334 4.74 0.62 28.10
C GLN A 334 4.36 -0.84 28.31
N ALA A 335 4.77 -1.72 27.41
CA ALA A 335 4.50 -3.14 27.52
C ALA A 335 5.14 -3.74 28.76
N GLN A 336 6.34 -3.26 29.15
CA GLN A 336 7.01 -3.63 30.41
C GLN A 336 6.23 -3.17 31.64
N LEU A 337 5.40 -2.12 31.51
CA LEU A 337 4.50 -1.64 32.57
C LEU A 337 3.13 -2.35 32.57
N GLY A 338 2.97 -3.42 31.79
CA GLY A 338 1.73 -4.18 31.69
C GLY A 338 0.69 -3.60 30.72
N VAL A 339 1.06 -2.61 29.89
CA VAL A 339 0.18 -2.00 28.90
C VAL A 339 0.72 -2.31 27.49
N GLY A 340 0.13 -3.26 26.81
CA GLY A 340 0.47 -3.57 25.41
C GLY A 340 0.78 -5.04 25.14
N ASP A 341 0.97 -5.36 23.87
CA ASP A 341 1.26 -6.71 23.40
C ASP A 341 2.78 -6.94 23.30
N VAL A 342 3.35 -7.56 24.34
CA VAL A 342 4.78 -7.89 24.41
C VAL A 342 5.19 -8.88 23.32
N ILE A 343 4.32 -9.81 22.95
CA ILE A 343 4.65 -10.87 21.98
C ILE A 343 4.77 -10.25 20.58
N GLY A 344 3.75 -9.52 20.14
CA GLY A 344 3.77 -8.83 18.86
C GLY A 344 4.93 -7.84 18.73
N LEU A 345 5.25 -7.09 19.80
CA LEU A 345 6.41 -6.19 19.83
C LEU A 345 7.73 -6.94 19.75
N GLY A 346 7.84 -8.09 20.43
CA GLY A 346 9.05 -8.92 20.41
C GLY A 346 9.31 -9.54 19.03
N LEU A 347 8.28 -10.05 18.37
CA LEU A 347 8.39 -10.54 17.00
C LEU A 347 8.75 -9.41 16.02
N THR A 348 8.21 -8.19 16.25
CA THR A 348 8.60 -7.01 15.46
C THR A 348 10.05 -6.60 15.73
N ALA A 349 10.51 -6.64 16.96
CA ALA A 349 11.90 -6.37 17.29
C ALA A 349 12.84 -7.41 16.67
N ARG A 350 12.42 -8.69 16.65
CA ARG A 350 13.16 -9.76 15.98
C ARG A 350 13.31 -9.51 14.49
N TRP A 351 12.18 -9.13 13.83
CA TRP A 351 12.18 -8.72 12.43
C TRP A 351 13.07 -7.49 12.19
N ALA A 352 12.94 -6.44 13.02
CA ALA A 352 13.69 -5.19 12.87
C ALA A 352 15.21 -5.40 12.92
N GLY A 353 15.67 -6.38 13.74
CA GLY A 353 17.09 -6.73 13.83
C GLY A 353 17.65 -7.41 12.58
N ALA A 354 16.80 -7.98 11.74
CA ALA A 354 17.18 -8.71 10.53
C ALA A 354 16.83 -7.96 9.23
N CYS A 355 15.94 -6.97 9.29
CA CYS A 355 15.51 -6.26 8.10
C CYS A 355 16.55 -5.22 7.63
N ALA A 356 16.54 -4.94 6.31
CA ALA A 356 17.49 -4.02 5.69
C ALA A 356 17.03 -2.55 5.71
N ASP A 357 15.72 -2.31 5.58
CA ASP A 357 15.14 -1.00 5.27
C ASP A 357 14.04 -0.53 6.24
N GLY A 358 13.55 -1.41 7.12
CA GLY A 358 12.50 -1.09 8.09
C GLY A 358 11.11 -0.84 7.47
N ASP A 359 10.86 -1.27 6.25
CA ASP A 359 9.58 -1.11 5.55
C ASP A 359 8.51 -2.04 6.11
N MET A 360 7.56 -1.50 6.87
CA MET A 360 6.45 -2.24 7.50
C MET A 360 5.26 -2.51 6.57
N THR A 361 5.34 -2.12 5.30
CA THR A 361 4.21 -2.22 4.36
C THR A 361 4.49 -3.11 3.17
N GLY A 362 5.59 -3.81 3.19
CA GLY A 362 6.00 -4.69 2.11
C GLY A 362 7.37 -5.28 2.36
N GLY A 363 7.97 -5.84 1.31
CA GLY A 363 9.29 -6.42 1.42
C GLY A 363 9.30 -7.67 2.27
N ASP A 364 10.11 -7.63 3.30
CA ASP A 364 10.36 -8.72 4.24
C ASP A 364 9.52 -8.64 5.53
N PHE A 365 8.74 -7.57 5.71
CA PHE A 365 7.81 -7.49 6.84
C PHE A 365 6.61 -8.40 6.62
N PRO A 366 6.27 -9.28 7.59
CA PRO A 366 5.12 -10.14 7.48
C PRO A 366 3.83 -9.34 7.68
N ALA A 367 3.26 -8.82 6.59
CA ALA A 367 2.09 -7.94 6.60
C ALA A 367 0.86 -8.59 7.29
N TRP A 368 0.82 -9.91 7.39
CA TRP A 368 -0.20 -10.67 8.11
C TRP A 368 0.03 -10.74 9.63
N LEU A 369 1.23 -10.44 10.13
CA LEU A 369 1.56 -10.51 11.57
C LEU A 369 0.60 -9.69 12.46
N PRO A 370 0.21 -8.46 12.09
CA PRO A 370 -0.78 -7.71 12.86
C PRO A 370 -2.12 -8.41 12.99
N GLY A 371 -2.52 -9.17 11.98
CA GLY A 371 -3.77 -9.92 11.94
C GLY A 371 -3.85 -11.03 12.99
N LEU A 372 -2.71 -11.60 13.41
CA LEU A 372 -2.66 -12.63 14.47
C LEU A 372 -3.06 -12.05 15.83
N TYR A 373 -2.82 -10.77 16.07
CA TYR A 373 -3.05 -10.07 17.34
C TYR A 373 -4.21 -9.07 17.26
N ALA A 374 -4.93 -8.99 16.14
CA ALA A 374 -6.05 -8.09 15.97
C ALA A 374 -7.17 -8.42 16.97
N SER A 375 -7.51 -7.43 17.81
CA SER A 375 -8.67 -7.51 18.68
C SER A 375 -9.82 -6.73 18.06
N PRO A 376 -11.05 -7.27 18.01
CA PRO A 376 -12.24 -6.53 17.56
C PRO A 376 -12.50 -5.25 18.35
N ALA A 377 -11.97 -5.16 19.58
CA ALA A 377 -12.10 -3.99 20.46
C ALA A 377 -11.01 -2.93 20.23
N ALA A 378 -9.95 -3.23 19.49
CA ALA A 378 -8.88 -2.28 19.21
C ALA A 378 -9.26 -1.37 18.04
N HIS A 379 -9.34 -0.07 18.29
CA HIS A 379 -9.68 0.94 17.27
C HIS A 379 -8.60 1.08 16.18
N GLN A 380 -7.37 0.66 16.45
CA GLN A 380 -6.27 0.62 15.49
C GLN A 380 -5.36 -0.58 15.75
N PRO A 381 -4.87 -1.28 14.71
CA PRO A 381 -3.85 -2.31 14.88
C PRO A 381 -2.56 -1.68 15.45
N TRP A 382 -1.90 -2.39 16.36
CA TRP A 382 -0.68 -1.94 17.05
C TRP A 382 0.46 -1.47 16.12
N PRO A 383 0.65 -1.99 14.88
CA PRO A 383 1.69 -1.48 13.99
C PRO A 383 1.50 -0.02 13.59
N ALA A 384 0.27 0.49 13.57
CA ALA A 384 0.00 1.88 13.27
C ALA A 384 0.64 2.86 14.27
N ASN A 385 0.95 2.40 15.47
CA ASN A 385 1.63 3.18 16.50
C ASN A 385 3.16 3.09 16.41
N LEU A 386 3.70 2.16 15.61
CA LEU A 386 5.14 1.97 15.42
C LEU A 386 5.72 2.87 14.31
N VAL A 387 4.90 3.53 13.54
CA VAL A 387 5.29 4.38 12.40
C VAL A 387 5.03 5.87 12.69
N ASP A 388 5.69 6.77 11.96
CA ASP A 388 5.48 8.23 12.09
C ASP A 388 4.36 8.69 11.15
N ARG A 389 3.11 8.44 11.50
CA ARG A 389 1.94 8.87 10.71
C ARG A 389 1.61 10.34 10.84
N ARG A 390 1.95 10.95 11.98
CA ARG A 390 1.55 12.33 12.33
C ARG A 390 2.65 13.37 12.09
N GLY A 391 3.87 12.93 11.71
CA GLY A 391 5.02 13.83 11.60
C GLY A 391 5.47 14.38 12.96
N GLU A 392 5.43 13.55 14.00
CA GLU A 392 5.90 13.85 15.35
C GLU A 392 7.42 13.59 15.52
N CYS A 393 8.13 13.31 14.42
CA CYS A 393 9.56 13.02 14.42
C CYS A 393 10.37 14.21 14.96
N ILE A 394 11.35 13.91 15.81
CA ILE A 394 12.26 14.89 16.43
C ILE A 394 13.61 14.95 15.70
N HIS A 395 13.72 14.32 14.53
CA HIS A 395 14.91 14.35 13.67
C HIS A 395 16.21 14.06 14.44
N ALA A 396 17.24 14.91 14.31
CA ALA A 396 18.54 14.71 14.92
C ALA A 396 18.55 14.69 16.46
N ALA A 397 17.49 15.15 17.13
CA ALA A 397 17.34 14.99 18.58
C ALA A 397 16.96 13.57 19.01
N CYS A 398 16.61 12.69 18.06
CA CYS A 398 16.27 11.31 18.35
C CYS A 398 17.51 10.52 18.72
N ALA A 399 17.47 9.80 19.85
CA ALA A 399 18.56 8.90 20.27
C ALA A 399 18.88 7.82 19.22
N HIS A 400 17.91 7.52 18.33
CA HIS A 400 18.06 6.54 17.25
C HIS A 400 18.33 7.18 15.88
N TYR A 401 18.64 8.48 15.82
CA TYR A 401 18.78 9.19 14.55
C TYR A 401 19.76 8.51 13.59
N ARG A 402 20.94 8.13 14.08
CA ARG A 402 21.96 7.45 13.28
C ARG A 402 21.59 6.04 12.82
N ARG A 403 20.59 5.43 13.46
CA ARG A 403 20.08 4.09 13.13
C ARG A 403 18.71 4.12 12.48
N CYS A 404 18.16 5.32 12.26
CA CYS A 404 16.81 5.54 11.73
C CYS A 404 16.66 5.02 10.29
N PHE A 405 15.73 4.11 10.06
CA PHE A 405 15.44 3.55 8.74
C PHE A 405 14.99 4.61 7.74
N VAL A 406 14.17 5.58 8.19
CA VAL A 406 13.71 6.68 7.34
C VAL A 406 14.89 7.53 6.87
N GLU A 407 15.78 7.93 7.79
CA GLU A 407 16.94 8.75 7.45
C GLU A 407 17.93 8.00 6.56
N LYS A 408 18.15 6.71 6.84
CA LYS A 408 18.96 5.82 5.99
C LYS A 408 18.45 5.81 4.56
N THR A 409 17.13 5.64 4.37
CA THR A 409 16.50 5.59 3.05
C THR A 409 16.49 6.96 2.36
N VAL A 410 16.19 8.06 3.09
CA VAL A 410 16.21 9.43 2.54
C VAL A 410 17.61 9.80 2.07
N ARG A 411 18.66 9.50 2.85
CA ARG A 411 20.05 9.74 2.49
C ARG A 411 20.49 8.88 1.31
N ALA A 412 20.17 7.58 1.32
CA ALA A 412 20.44 6.71 0.19
C ALA A 412 19.80 7.22 -1.11
N ALA A 413 18.55 7.71 -1.04
CA ALA A 413 17.85 8.24 -2.20
C ALA A 413 18.52 9.48 -2.81
N ARG A 414 19.18 10.32 -2.01
CA ARG A 414 19.92 11.49 -2.53
C ARG A 414 21.12 11.12 -3.41
N HIS A 415 21.61 9.91 -3.26
CA HIS A 415 22.78 9.41 -3.97
C HIS A 415 22.46 8.26 -4.95
N ALA A 416 21.20 7.85 -5.03
CA ALA A 416 20.78 6.81 -5.94
C ALA A 416 20.73 7.31 -7.40
N ASP A 417 20.98 6.41 -8.34
CA ASP A 417 20.78 6.68 -9.76
C ASP A 417 19.28 6.64 -10.09
N VAL A 418 18.57 5.68 -9.47
CA VAL A 418 17.12 5.51 -9.62
C VAL A 418 16.45 5.49 -8.26
N VAL A 419 15.46 6.36 -8.07
CA VAL A 419 14.58 6.36 -6.89
C VAL A 419 13.20 5.88 -7.31
N ILE A 420 12.74 4.79 -6.73
CA ILE A 420 11.41 4.24 -6.97
C ILE A 420 10.47 4.75 -5.88
N ALA A 421 9.35 5.35 -6.27
CA ALA A 421 8.35 5.88 -5.36
C ALA A 421 6.92 5.61 -5.87
N ASN A 422 5.90 5.89 -5.05
CA ASN A 422 4.53 5.94 -5.57
C ASN A 422 4.22 7.34 -6.12
N HIS A 423 3.19 7.43 -6.97
CA HIS A 423 2.78 8.68 -7.60
C HIS A 423 2.51 9.80 -6.58
N ALA A 424 1.81 9.48 -5.49
CA ALA A 424 1.49 10.46 -4.45
C ALA A 424 2.74 11.04 -3.79
N LEU A 425 3.75 10.21 -3.49
CA LEU A 425 5.00 10.69 -2.88
C LEU A 425 5.77 11.61 -3.82
N VAL A 426 5.82 11.30 -5.13
CA VAL A 426 6.46 12.15 -6.15
C VAL A 426 5.77 13.51 -6.20
N MET A 427 4.44 13.55 -6.21
CA MET A 427 3.66 14.80 -6.25
C MET A 427 3.86 15.63 -4.97
N VAL A 428 3.80 14.99 -3.80
CA VAL A 428 4.05 15.66 -2.51
C VAL A 428 5.48 16.18 -2.43
N GLN A 429 6.47 15.39 -2.88
CA GLN A 429 7.87 15.83 -2.91
C GLN A 429 8.05 17.04 -3.82
N ALA A 430 7.49 17.01 -5.02
CA ALA A 430 7.55 18.12 -5.97
C ALA A 430 6.89 19.40 -5.41
N ALA A 431 5.75 19.27 -4.73
CA ALA A 431 5.07 20.40 -4.08
C ALA A 431 5.93 21.03 -2.98
N PHE A 432 6.60 20.21 -2.16
CA PHE A 432 7.53 20.73 -1.15
C PHE A 432 8.76 21.39 -1.76
N ASP A 433 9.34 20.81 -2.79
CA ASP A 433 10.52 21.34 -3.46
C ASP A 433 10.18 22.67 -4.16
N GLY A 434 9.03 22.76 -4.81
CA GLY A 434 8.52 23.99 -5.42
C GLY A 434 8.25 25.09 -4.39
N ALA A 435 7.63 24.78 -3.26
CA ALA A 435 7.41 25.74 -2.18
C ALA A 435 8.72 26.24 -1.53
N ARG A 436 9.75 25.42 -1.51
CA ARG A 436 11.10 25.79 -1.05
C ARG A 436 11.82 26.68 -2.07
N ALA A 437 11.78 26.29 -3.35
CA ALA A 437 12.39 27.03 -4.44
C ALA A 437 11.83 28.47 -4.57
N ALA A 438 10.53 28.65 -4.33
CA ALA A 438 9.90 29.98 -4.35
C ALA A 438 10.43 30.95 -3.27
N ARG A 439 11.21 30.48 -2.29
CA ARG A 439 11.79 31.28 -1.20
C ARG A 439 13.27 31.55 -1.38
N GLN A 440 13.94 30.86 -2.29
CA GLN A 440 15.36 31.07 -2.58
C GLN A 440 15.53 32.23 -3.54
N PRO A 441 16.66 32.99 -3.44
CA PRO A 441 16.98 34.08 -4.41
C PRO A 441 16.96 33.51 -5.84
N ALA A 442 16.55 34.36 -6.79
CA ALA A 442 16.49 33.99 -8.20
C ALA A 442 17.87 33.54 -8.71
N GLY A 443 18.03 32.24 -8.90
CA GLY A 443 19.29 31.59 -9.30
C GLY A 443 19.41 30.16 -8.78
N ASP A 444 18.94 29.88 -7.56
CA ASP A 444 19.04 28.56 -6.93
C ASP A 444 17.79 27.70 -7.12
N SER A 445 16.75 28.21 -7.77
CA SER A 445 15.45 27.53 -7.86
C SER A 445 15.44 26.32 -8.78
N GLU A 446 16.38 26.18 -9.71
CA GLU A 446 16.46 25.03 -10.64
C GLU A 446 17.00 23.75 -9.98
N THR A 447 17.67 23.86 -8.86
CA THR A 447 18.30 22.72 -8.17
C THR A 447 17.31 21.84 -7.42
N ALA A 448 16.11 22.35 -7.11
CA ALA A 448 15.11 21.68 -6.30
C ALA A 448 14.13 20.79 -7.10
N ALA A 449 13.99 21.00 -8.41
CA ALA A 449 13.02 20.27 -9.21
C ALA A 449 13.43 18.81 -9.50
N LEU A 450 12.46 17.90 -9.52
CA LEU A 450 12.66 16.54 -10.00
C LEU A 450 12.92 16.57 -11.51
N LYS A 451 14.20 16.43 -11.92
CA LYS A 451 14.61 16.70 -13.32
C LYS A 451 14.08 15.64 -14.29
N ARG A 452 14.10 14.36 -13.94
CA ARG A 452 13.67 13.25 -14.80
C ARG A 452 12.71 12.34 -14.07
N ILE A 453 11.53 12.12 -14.64
CA ILE A 453 10.48 11.34 -14.03
C ILE A 453 9.94 10.32 -15.03
N VAL A 454 9.86 9.07 -14.62
CA VAL A 454 9.13 8.01 -15.31
C VAL A 454 7.89 7.69 -14.50
N PHE A 455 6.72 7.86 -15.08
CA PHE A 455 5.45 7.44 -14.50
C PHE A 455 5.04 6.10 -15.11
N ASP A 456 5.32 5.03 -14.37
CA ASP A 456 4.89 3.68 -14.72
C ASP A 456 3.46 3.44 -14.20
N GLU A 457 2.64 2.74 -14.96
CA GLU A 457 1.20 2.66 -14.79
C GLU A 457 0.54 4.06 -14.79
N GLY A 458 0.96 4.88 -15.74
CA GLY A 458 0.60 6.29 -15.86
C GLY A 458 -0.90 6.58 -16.04
N HIS A 459 -1.70 5.56 -16.35
CA HIS A 459 -3.16 5.67 -16.38
C HIS A 459 -3.77 6.00 -15.01
N HIS A 460 -3.02 5.82 -13.91
CA HIS A 460 -3.42 6.20 -12.55
C HIS A 460 -3.01 7.62 -12.14
N LEU A 461 -2.32 8.36 -13.01
CA LEU A 461 -1.83 9.71 -12.65
C LEU A 461 -2.95 10.67 -12.26
N PHE A 462 -4.08 10.59 -12.94
CA PHE A 462 -5.23 11.45 -12.69
C PHE A 462 -5.78 11.23 -11.26
N GLU A 463 -6.00 9.98 -10.87
CA GLU A 463 -6.49 9.60 -9.54
C GLU A 463 -5.45 9.90 -8.45
N ALA A 464 -4.19 9.69 -8.76
CA ALA A 464 -3.10 10.02 -7.84
C ALA A 464 -2.98 11.53 -7.62
N ALA A 465 -3.12 12.34 -8.67
CA ALA A 465 -3.14 13.79 -8.59
C ALA A 465 -4.37 14.29 -7.82
N ASP A 466 -5.54 13.71 -8.09
CA ASP A 466 -6.74 14.00 -7.33
C ASP A 466 -6.53 13.78 -5.83
N SER A 467 -5.99 12.62 -5.45
CA SER A 467 -5.70 12.32 -4.05
C SER A 467 -4.61 13.23 -3.44
N ALA A 468 -3.57 13.57 -4.21
CA ALA A 468 -2.44 14.36 -3.69
C ALA A 468 -2.76 15.85 -3.50
N PHE A 469 -3.63 16.40 -4.34
CA PHE A 469 -3.98 17.83 -4.37
C PHE A 469 -5.39 18.12 -3.82
N SER A 470 -6.10 17.12 -3.29
CA SER A 470 -7.35 17.30 -2.59
C SER A 470 -7.13 17.87 -1.19
N ALA A 471 -8.19 18.43 -0.61
CA ALA A 471 -8.21 18.89 0.76
C ALA A 471 -9.39 18.27 1.52
N SER A 472 -9.16 17.96 2.80
CA SER A 472 -10.17 17.43 3.71
C SER A 472 -10.03 18.12 5.06
N LEU A 473 -11.13 18.54 5.65
CA LEU A 473 -11.24 19.00 7.03
C LEU A 473 -12.16 18.04 7.77
N SER A 474 -11.57 17.12 8.53
CA SER A 474 -12.31 16.18 9.34
C SER A 474 -12.10 16.40 10.84
N GLY A 475 -12.96 15.77 11.65
CA GLY A 475 -12.82 15.79 13.10
C GLY A 475 -11.49 15.18 13.56
N GLN A 476 -11.10 14.09 12.93
CA GLN A 476 -9.85 13.40 13.22
C GLN A 476 -8.63 14.24 12.81
N GLU A 477 -8.60 14.78 11.59
CA GLU A 477 -7.47 15.60 11.09
C GLU A 477 -7.27 16.85 11.91
N ALA A 478 -8.35 17.53 12.28
CA ALA A 478 -8.30 18.73 13.14
C ALA A 478 -7.80 18.39 14.56
N ALA A 479 -8.23 17.27 15.13
CA ALA A 479 -7.73 16.78 16.43
C ALA A 479 -6.26 16.35 16.35
N GLU A 480 -5.83 15.74 15.24
CA GLU A 480 -4.42 15.41 15.00
C GLU A 480 -3.55 16.66 14.89
N LEU A 481 -4.03 17.73 14.25
CA LEU A 481 -3.33 19.01 14.22
C LEU A 481 -3.17 19.61 15.64
N ARG A 482 -4.22 19.59 16.47
CA ARG A 482 -4.12 20.03 17.88
C ARG A 482 -3.08 19.22 18.63
N ARG A 483 -3.11 17.89 18.48
CA ARG A 483 -2.16 17.02 19.13
C ARG A 483 -0.73 17.26 18.66
N TRP A 484 -0.53 17.51 17.36
CA TRP A 484 0.79 17.85 16.82
C TRP A 484 1.36 19.14 17.40
N ILE A 485 0.49 20.12 17.69
CA ILE A 485 0.88 21.40 18.30
C ILE A 485 1.12 21.22 19.81
N ARG A 486 0.15 20.72 20.55
CA ARG A 486 0.15 20.69 22.03
C ARG A 486 0.74 19.43 22.64
N GLY A 487 0.84 18.36 21.88
CA GLY A 487 1.08 17.01 22.40
C GLY A 487 -0.23 16.35 22.92
N PRO A 488 -0.11 15.15 23.50
CA PRO A 488 -1.27 14.44 24.06
C PRO A 488 -1.74 15.11 25.35
N GLU A 489 -3.06 15.19 25.52
CA GLU A 489 -3.70 15.82 26.69
C GLU A 489 -3.78 14.88 27.90
N THR A 490 -3.63 13.57 27.68
CA THR A 490 -3.62 12.58 28.75
C THR A 490 -2.24 11.93 28.87
N ARG A 491 -1.80 11.66 30.12
CA ARG A 491 -0.51 10.97 30.39
C ARG A 491 -0.45 9.55 29.83
N ALA A 492 -1.60 8.95 29.55
CA ALA A 492 -1.68 7.61 28.95
C ALA A 492 -1.41 7.60 27.44
N ARG A 493 -1.48 8.75 26.78
CA ARG A 493 -1.23 8.89 25.33
C ARG A 493 0.14 9.51 25.10
N ARG A 494 0.79 9.07 24.03
CA ARG A 494 2.13 9.50 23.63
C ARG A 494 2.08 10.50 22.50
N GLY A 495 3.14 11.24 22.35
CA GLY A 495 3.38 12.22 21.32
C GLY A 495 4.13 13.40 21.91
N ARG A 496 4.75 14.17 21.03
CA ARG A 496 5.52 15.36 21.43
C ARG A 496 4.96 16.58 20.72
N GLY A 497 4.42 17.50 21.50
CA GLY A 497 4.00 18.81 21.02
C GLY A 497 5.17 19.67 20.55
N LEU A 498 4.86 20.83 19.98
CA LEU A 498 5.89 21.74 19.48
C LEU A 498 6.82 22.23 20.60
N GLU A 499 6.30 22.47 21.81
CA GLU A 499 7.09 22.89 22.96
C GLU A 499 8.22 21.90 23.30
N GLN A 500 7.90 20.60 23.35
CA GLN A 500 8.88 19.55 23.62
C GLN A 500 9.90 19.35 22.49
N ARG A 501 9.54 19.75 21.26
CA ARG A 501 10.42 19.59 20.08
C ARG A 501 11.31 20.77 19.81
N LEU A 502 10.86 21.97 20.19
CA LEU A 502 11.50 23.24 19.82
C LEU A 502 11.95 24.08 21.01
N GLY A 503 11.45 23.83 22.22
CA GLY A 503 11.67 24.68 23.38
C GLY A 503 13.14 24.93 23.70
N ASP A 504 14.00 23.93 23.52
CA ASP A 504 15.45 24.02 23.68
C ASP A 504 16.19 24.71 22.52
N LEU A 505 15.59 24.70 21.32
CA LEU A 505 16.13 25.36 20.12
C LEU A 505 15.83 26.85 20.05
N ILE A 506 14.70 27.26 20.64
CA ILE A 506 14.25 28.66 20.67
C ILE A 506 15.01 29.46 21.72
N GLY A 507 15.61 28.81 22.72
CA GLY A 507 16.39 29.45 23.76
C GLY A 507 15.60 30.52 24.54
N ASP A 508 16.26 31.65 24.83
CA ASP A 508 15.65 32.80 25.53
C ASP A 508 15.16 33.89 24.55
N ASP A 509 15.05 33.60 23.25
CA ASP A 509 14.41 34.50 22.29
C ASP A 509 12.98 34.79 22.66
N GLY A 510 12.71 35.96 23.21
CA GLY A 510 11.39 36.35 23.68
C GLY A 510 10.32 36.36 22.59
N ALA A 511 10.70 36.65 21.33
CA ALA A 511 9.77 36.71 20.21
C ALA A 511 9.37 35.30 19.74
N ALA A 512 10.32 34.39 19.58
CA ALA A 512 10.07 32.99 19.19
C ALA A 512 9.30 32.23 20.29
N ARG A 513 9.67 32.46 21.57
CA ARG A 513 8.97 31.88 22.73
C ARG A 513 7.52 32.39 22.82
N LYS A 514 7.30 33.68 22.56
CA LYS A 514 5.97 34.25 22.48
C LYS A 514 5.17 33.63 21.35
N ALA A 515 5.75 33.51 20.14
CA ALA A 515 5.09 32.88 19.00
C ALA A 515 4.70 31.42 19.31
N LEU A 516 5.56 30.64 19.96
CA LEU A 516 5.24 29.28 20.41
C LEU A 516 4.08 29.27 21.42
N GLY A 517 4.10 30.20 22.41
CA GLY A 517 3.01 30.33 23.38
C GLY A 517 1.68 30.69 22.71
N ASP A 518 1.69 31.60 21.74
CA ASP A 518 0.51 32.00 20.97
C ASP A 518 -0.05 30.82 20.14
N VAL A 519 0.82 29.98 19.53
CA VAL A 519 0.43 28.75 18.83
C VAL A 519 -0.24 27.76 19.78
N LEU A 520 0.36 27.51 20.94
CA LEU A 520 -0.18 26.59 21.95
C LEU A 520 -1.55 27.05 22.49
N ALA A 521 -1.73 28.36 22.68
CA ALA A 521 -3.00 28.96 23.09
C ALA A 521 -4.06 28.85 21.97
N ALA A 522 -3.71 29.20 20.74
CA ALA A 522 -4.62 29.16 19.60
C ALA A 522 -5.11 27.74 19.29
N ALA A 523 -4.25 26.74 19.46
CA ALA A 523 -4.58 25.33 19.21
C ALA A 523 -5.71 24.79 20.11
N THR A 524 -6.06 25.49 21.21
CA THR A 524 -7.22 25.13 22.05
C THR A 524 -8.56 25.25 21.33
N ARG A 525 -8.60 26.01 20.22
CA ARG A 525 -9.79 26.17 19.36
C ARG A 525 -10.06 24.98 18.46
N LEU A 526 -9.06 24.12 18.29
CA LEU A 526 -9.17 22.87 17.52
C LEU A 526 -9.81 21.77 18.37
N PRO A 527 -10.43 20.74 17.74
CA PRO A 527 -11.04 19.61 18.44
C PRO A 527 -10.08 18.94 19.41
N GLY A 528 -10.48 18.80 20.66
CA GLY A 528 -9.71 18.17 21.71
C GLY A 528 -10.15 16.74 22.02
N GLU A 529 -9.73 16.22 23.16
CA GLU A 529 -10.12 14.88 23.60
C GLU A 529 -11.63 14.75 23.71
N GLY A 530 -12.22 13.62 23.27
CA GLY A 530 -13.67 13.41 23.25
C GLY A 530 -14.44 14.17 22.16
N ALA A 531 -13.78 14.97 21.33
CA ALA A 531 -14.41 15.76 20.25
C ALA A 531 -15.25 14.90 19.31
N GLN A 532 -14.76 13.72 18.95
CA GLN A 532 -15.47 12.80 18.06
C GLN A 532 -16.86 12.42 18.61
N GLY A 533 -16.95 12.08 19.90
CA GLY A 533 -18.23 11.81 20.55
C GLY A 533 -19.16 13.02 20.54
N ARG A 534 -18.64 14.24 20.77
CA ARG A 534 -19.42 15.49 20.75
C ARG A 534 -19.89 15.85 19.34
N ILE A 535 -19.04 15.74 18.33
CA ILE A 535 -19.40 15.98 16.92
C ILE A 535 -20.49 15.00 16.46
N LEU A 536 -20.32 13.72 16.76
CA LEU A 536 -21.28 12.68 16.38
C LEU A 536 -22.53 12.63 17.27
N ARG A 537 -22.59 13.46 18.32
CA ARG A 537 -23.68 13.53 19.30
C ARG A 537 -23.96 12.18 19.96
N GLY A 538 -22.88 11.45 20.33
CA GLY A 538 -22.97 10.19 21.07
C GLY A 538 -23.59 10.40 22.47
N SER A 539 -24.29 9.39 22.98
CA SER A 539 -24.92 9.44 24.33
C SER A 539 -23.86 9.75 25.40
N GLY A 540 -24.08 10.78 26.19
CA GLY A 540 -23.18 11.19 27.28
C GLY A 540 -21.93 11.99 26.85
N SER A 541 -21.79 12.35 25.58
CA SER A 541 -20.57 13.01 25.06
C SER A 541 -20.57 14.55 25.26
N GLY A 542 -21.66 15.17 25.65
CA GLY A 542 -21.80 16.63 25.78
C GLY A 542 -22.02 17.36 24.44
N ALA A 543 -22.11 18.67 24.48
CA ALA A 543 -22.26 19.51 23.30
C ALA A 543 -20.88 19.76 22.62
N PRO A 544 -20.86 20.05 21.31
CA PRO A 544 -19.66 20.50 20.61
C PRO A 544 -19.03 21.73 21.27
N THR A 545 -17.70 21.69 21.44
CA THR A 545 -16.95 22.78 22.08
C THR A 545 -15.97 23.37 21.06
N GLY A 546 -16.03 24.67 20.88
CA GLY A 546 -15.17 25.36 19.92
C GLY A 546 -15.68 25.34 18.46
N PRO A 547 -15.15 26.30 17.65
CA PRO A 547 -15.75 26.60 16.34
C PRO A 547 -15.71 25.45 15.33
N VAL A 548 -14.61 24.70 15.31
CA VAL A 548 -14.44 23.57 14.36
C VAL A 548 -15.36 22.40 14.70
N GLU A 549 -15.54 22.07 15.99
CA GLU A 549 -16.48 21.03 16.41
C GLU A 549 -17.92 21.43 16.06
N VAL A 550 -18.29 22.71 16.30
CA VAL A 550 -19.62 23.24 15.96
C VAL A 550 -19.88 23.16 14.47
N PHE A 551 -18.88 23.51 13.64
CA PHE A 551 -18.97 23.38 12.20
C PHE A 551 -19.21 21.93 11.76
N LEU A 552 -18.41 20.98 12.26
CA LEU A 552 -18.54 19.57 11.89
C LEU A 552 -19.86 18.95 12.37
N ALA A 553 -20.38 19.39 13.53
CA ALA A 553 -21.69 18.98 14.00
C ALA A 553 -22.83 19.53 13.10
N ALA A 554 -22.74 20.79 12.67
CA ALA A 554 -23.69 21.37 11.72
C ALA A 554 -23.59 20.68 10.33
N ALA A 555 -22.41 20.27 9.92
CA ALA A 555 -22.21 19.46 8.72
C ALA A 555 -22.91 18.09 8.81
N LEU A 556 -22.85 17.44 9.99
CA LEU A 556 -23.60 16.21 10.24
C LEU A 556 -25.12 16.44 10.20
N ASP A 557 -25.60 17.57 10.70
CA ASP A 557 -27.03 17.92 10.62
C ASP A 557 -27.48 18.07 9.17
N GLN A 558 -26.71 18.75 8.31
CA GLN A 558 -26.99 18.83 6.88
C GLN A 558 -26.97 17.45 6.19
N LEU A 559 -25.98 16.60 6.52
CA LEU A 559 -25.92 15.23 6.01
C LEU A 559 -27.18 14.44 6.36
N ARG A 560 -27.60 14.49 7.62
CA ARG A 560 -28.83 13.81 8.09
C ARG A 560 -30.10 14.37 7.43
N ALA A 561 -30.19 15.69 7.28
CA ALA A 561 -31.34 16.34 6.62
C ALA A 561 -31.47 15.97 5.14
N ARG A 562 -30.38 15.59 4.48
CA ARG A 562 -30.32 15.22 3.05
C ARG A 562 -30.13 13.74 2.79
N ALA A 563 -30.01 12.93 3.83
CA ALA A 563 -29.92 11.48 3.69
C ALA A 563 -31.18 10.95 2.98
N ASP A 564 -30.98 10.20 1.87
CA ASP A 564 -32.09 9.54 1.18
C ASP A 564 -32.68 8.47 2.10
N PRO A 565 -33.97 8.54 2.45
CA PRO A 565 -34.62 7.52 3.28
C PRO A 565 -34.59 6.12 2.67
N ARG A 566 -34.29 6.02 1.37
CA ARG A 566 -34.19 4.76 0.61
C ARG A 566 -32.74 4.32 0.34
N GLY A 567 -31.76 5.22 0.60
CA GLY A 567 -30.35 5.00 0.36
C GLY A 567 -29.60 4.78 1.65
N GLY A 568 -29.21 3.58 1.95
CA GLY A 568 -28.23 3.20 2.99
C GLY A 568 -28.51 3.64 4.43
N SER A 569 -28.38 2.72 5.36
CA SER A 569 -28.37 3.07 6.79
C SER A 569 -27.14 3.92 7.13
N GLU A 570 -27.17 4.67 8.24
CA GLU A 570 -26.00 5.37 8.81
C GLU A 570 -24.76 4.47 8.92
N ASP A 571 -24.96 3.14 8.91
CA ASP A 571 -23.93 2.12 8.94
C ASP A 571 -23.03 2.08 7.69
N GLN A 572 -23.41 2.74 6.58
CA GLN A 572 -22.65 2.72 5.31
C GLN A 572 -21.88 4.02 4.99
N GLY A 573 -21.99 5.02 5.87
CA GLY A 573 -21.54 6.38 5.62
C GLY A 573 -22.52 7.19 4.78
N MET A 574 -22.41 8.51 4.85
CA MET A 574 -23.28 9.46 4.16
C MET A 574 -22.45 10.47 3.38
N GLU A 575 -22.97 10.95 2.26
CA GLU A 575 -22.39 12.07 1.51
C GLU A 575 -23.50 12.98 0.97
N CYS A 576 -23.26 14.28 0.95
CA CYS A 576 -24.13 15.24 0.28
C CYS A 576 -23.32 16.43 -0.24
N ALA A 577 -23.84 17.11 -1.28
CA ALA A 577 -23.25 18.37 -1.72
C ALA A 577 -23.15 19.37 -0.55
N ALA A 578 -22.03 20.07 -0.46
CA ALA A 578 -21.85 21.09 0.56
C ALA A 578 -22.83 22.26 0.35
N ARG A 579 -23.22 22.50 -0.89
CA ARG A 579 -24.17 23.58 -1.29
C ARG A 579 -25.47 23.02 -1.86
N PRO A 580 -26.59 23.76 -1.70
CA PRO A 580 -26.76 24.95 -0.87
C PRO A 580 -26.58 24.59 0.63
N ALA A 581 -25.92 25.43 1.40
CA ALA A 581 -25.67 25.17 2.81
C ALA A 581 -26.87 25.59 3.67
N ILE A 582 -27.16 24.87 4.76
CA ILE A 582 -28.14 25.32 5.75
C ILE A 582 -27.60 26.56 6.51
N PRO A 583 -28.47 27.49 6.99
CA PRO A 583 -28.01 28.72 7.63
C PRO A 583 -27.04 28.51 8.79
N ASP A 584 -27.27 27.50 9.63
CA ASP A 584 -26.42 27.19 10.78
C ASP A 584 -25.00 26.76 10.33
N LEU A 585 -24.89 26.05 9.21
CA LEU A 585 -23.62 25.62 8.65
C LEU A 585 -22.82 26.82 8.11
N ILE A 586 -23.49 27.79 7.45
CA ILE A 586 -22.86 29.01 6.92
C ILE A 586 -22.20 29.80 8.04
N GLY A 587 -22.96 30.09 9.12
CA GLY A 587 -22.45 30.80 10.26
C GLY A 587 -21.35 30.05 11.01
N ALA A 588 -21.45 28.72 11.10
CA ALA A 588 -20.43 27.90 11.73
C ALA A 588 -19.13 27.85 10.88
N ALA A 589 -19.24 27.82 9.56
CA ALA A 589 -18.09 27.85 8.64
C ALA A 589 -17.28 29.14 8.80
N ALA A 590 -17.93 30.30 8.86
CA ALA A 590 -17.25 31.58 9.08
C ALA A 590 -16.45 31.59 10.41
N ARG A 591 -17.07 31.16 11.50
CA ARG A 591 -16.38 31.08 12.81
C ARG A 591 -15.25 30.04 12.83
N ALA A 592 -15.39 28.93 12.12
CA ALA A 592 -14.33 27.94 12.00
C ALA A 592 -13.15 28.49 11.18
N ALA A 593 -13.42 29.22 10.09
CA ALA A 593 -12.38 29.87 9.29
C ALA A 593 -11.58 30.89 10.10
N GLU A 594 -12.23 31.70 10.92
CA GLU A 594 -11.59 32.65 11.85
C GLU A 594 -10.73 31.92 12.89
N ALA A 595 -11.23 30.82 13.44
CA ALA A 595 -10.49 30.03 14.42
C ALA A 595 -9.22 29.41 13.81
N LEU A 596 -9.31 28.92 12.57
CA LEU A 596 -8.15 28.37 11.85
C LEU A 596 -7.14 29.47 11.48
N ALA A 597 -7.59 30.67 11.10
CA ALA A 597 -6.73 31.82 10.86
C ALA A 597 -5.93 32.21 12.13
N ALA A 598 -6.58 32.12 13.30
CA ALA A 598 -5.93 32.39 14.56
C ALA A 598 -4.89 31.33 14.97
N VAL A 599 -4.95 30.13 14.40
CA VAL A 599 -3.90 29.10 14.55
C VAL A 599 -2.80 29.28 13.50
N GLU A 600 -3.13 29.63 12.28
CA GLU A 600 -2.21 29.78 11.16
C GLU A 600 -1.20 30.92 11.38
N ALA A 601 -1.67 32.08 11.81
CA ALA A 601 -0.84 33.28 11.95
C ALA A 601 0.37 33.10 12.90
N PRO A 602 0.19 32.56 14.14
CA PRO A 602 1.33 32.33 15.03
C PRO A 602 2.21 31.15 14.57
N LEU A 603 1.70 30.16 13.84
CA LEU A 603 2.53 29.10 13.22
C LEU A 603 3.46 29.71 12.17
N LEU A 604 2.98 30.64 11.33
CA LEU A 604 3.77 31.37 10.37
C LEU A 604 4.80 32.29 11.03
N ALA A 605 4.47 32.91 12.15
CA ALA A 605 5.42 33.70 12.92
C ALA A 605 6.54 32.83 13.49
N LEU A 606 6.21 31.68 14.08
CA LEU A 606 7.19 30.71 14.57
C LEU A 606 8.08 30.18 13.45
N SER A 607 7.52 29.92 12.24
CA SER A 607 8.30 29.48 11.08
C SER A 607 9.34 30.51 10.69
N ARG A 608 8.97 31.81 10.65
CA ARG A 608 9.90 32.90 10.33
C ARG A 608 11.05 33.00 11.35
N HIS A 609 10.74 32.96 12.64
CA HIS A 609 11.78 32.98 13.67
C HIS A 609 12.77 31.81 13.54
N LEU A 610 12.29 30.60 13.20
CA LEU A 610 13.18 29.47 12.98
C LEU A 610 14.00 29.61 11.68
N GLU A 611 13.45 30.25 10.65
CA GLU A 611 14.18 30.61 9.42
C GLU A 611 15.27 31.65 9.73
N ASP A 612 14.96 32.65 10.55
CA ASP A 612 15.93 33.68 10.99
C ASP A 612 17.08 33.03 11.77
N VAL A 613 16.82 32.14 12.72
CA VAL A 613 17.83 31.39 13.47
C VAL A 613 18.76 30.61 12.52
N LEU A 614 18.19 29.92 11.50
CA LEU A 614 18.99 29.20 10.50
C LEU A 614 19.94 30.13 9.71
N ASN A 615 19.52 31.34 9.43
CA ASN A 615 20.28 32.29 8.63
C ASN A 615 21.31 33.09 9.49
N GLU A 616 20.89 33.57 10.65
CA GLU A 616 21.71 34.41 11.51
C GLU A 616 22.75 33.60 12.29
N GLU A 617 22.41 32.40 12.73
CA GLU A 617 23.30 31.52 13.48
C GLU A 617 23.96 30.44 12.63
N ALA A 618 23.99 30.60 11.31
CA ALA A 618 24.48 29.60 10.35
C ALA A 618 25.89 29.06 10.68
N GLU A 619 26.76 29.88 11.25
CA GLU A 619 28.12 29.50 11.62
C GLU A 619 28.24 28.86 13.00
N THR A 620 27.27 29.07 13.91
CA THR A 620 27.31 28.63 15.30
C THR A 620 26.47 27.41 15.56
N LEU A 621 25.44 27.17 14.75
CA LEU A 621 24.58 25.98 14.83
C LEU A 621 25.34 24.72 14.51
N ASP A 622 25.33 23.74 15.42
CA ASP A 622 25.79 22.40 15.09
C ASP A 622 24.87 21.73 14.04
N GLY A 623 25.41 20.72 13.36
CA GLY A 623 24.67 20.02 12.31
C GLY A 623 23.38 19.34 12.82
N GLY A 624 23.32 18.96 14.10
CA GLY A 624 22.15 18.37 14.74
C GLY A 624 21.04 19.39 14.98
N ALA A 625 21.37 20.57 15.53
CA ALA A 625 20.42 21.66 15.73
C ALA A 625 19.85 22.14 14.39
N ARG A 626 20.71 22.35 13.38
CA ARG A 626 20.28 22.69 12.02
C ARG A 626 19.28 21.69 11.46
N ALA A 627 19.57 20.40 11.51
CA ALA A 627 18.68 19.34 11.00
C ALA A 627 17.33 19.30 11.74
N ARG A 628 17.33 19.60 13.05
CA ARG A 628 16.08 19.69 13.87
C ARG A 628 15.23 20.86 13.41
N ILE A 629 15.82 22.06 13.26
CA ILE A 629 15.11 23.26 12.81
C ILE A 629 14.55 23.05 11.41
N GLU A 630 15.33 22.55 10.47
CA GLU A 630 14.87 22.21 9.12
C GLU A 630 13.72 21.18 9.14
N GLY A 631 13.80 20.20 10.02
CA GLY A 631 12.74 19.22 10.22
C GLY A 631 11.44 19.82 10.75
N ALA A 632 11.57 20.74 11.72
CA ALA A 632 10.43 21.47 12.26
C ALA A 632 9.79 22.38 11.23
N LEU A 633 10.61 23.12 10.46
CA LEU A 633 10.14 23.97 9.37
C LEU A 633 9.34 23.21 8.32
N ARG A 634 9.78 22.02 7.91
CA ARG A 634 8.99 21.17 7.01
C ARG A 634 7.61 20.82 7.59
N GLY A 635 7.55 20.57 8.89
CA GLY A 635 6.29 20.28 9.58
C GLY A 635 5.36 21.51 9.68
N LEU A 636 5.93 22.68 9.95
CA LEU A 636 5.24 23.96 10.00
C LEU A 636 4.72 24.36 8.61
N ASP A 637 5.57 24.27 7.59
CA ASP A 637 5.21 24.61 6.21
C ASP A 637 4.04 23.80 5.70
N ARG A 638 4.07 22.48 5.90
CA ARG A 638 2.96 21.63 5.52
C ARG A 638 1.64 22.08 6.14
N ARG A 639 1.66 22.47 7.42
CA ARG A 639 0.44 22.80 8.16
C ARG A 639 0.02 24.26 7.99
N ALA A 640 0.94 25.16 8.16
CA ALA A 640 0.64 26.60 8.13
C ALA A 640 0.50 27.16 6.70
N ARG A 641 1.20 26.58 5.71
CA ARG A 641 1.19 27.09 4.33
C ARG A 641 0.41 26.24 3.35
N MET A 642 0.05 25.01 3.70
CA MET A 642 -0.74 24.12 2.82
C MET A 642 -2.07 23.73 3.46
N THR A 643 -2.05 23.03 4.60
CA THR A 643 -3.26 22.44 5.20
C THR A 643 -4.24 23.52 5.69
N LEU A 644 -3.79 24.43 6.54
CA LEU A 644 -4.65 25.47 7.12
C LEU A 644 -5.21 26.43 6.07
N PRO A 645 -4.43 26.96 5.10
CA PRO A 645 -4.97 27.77 4.02
C PRO A 645 -6.03 27.03 3.18
N SER A 646 -5.81 25.73 2.86
CA SER A 646 -6.79 24.94 2.11
C SER A 646 -8.10 24.77 2.90
N TRP A 647 -8.02 24.46 4.19
CA TRP A 647 -9.20 24.36 5.05
C TRP A 647 -9.96 25.69 5.17
N ARG A 648 -9.22 26.80 5.33
CA ARG A 648 -9.82 28.14 5.39
C ARG A 648 -10.50 28.53 4.09
N ALA A 649 -9.86 28.24 2.94
CA ALA A 649 -10.47 28.50 1.64
C ALA A 649 -11.80 27.78 1.48
N MET A 650 -11.87 26.46 1.80
CA MET A 650 -13.12 25.69 1.77
C MET A 650 -14.21 26.31 2.67
N LEU A 651 -13.84 26.71 3.90
CA LEU A 651 -14.77 27.29 4.87
C LEU A 651 -15.24 28.69 4.44
N ASN A 652 -14.34 29.54 3.94
CA ASN A 652 -14.67 30.86 3.45
C ASN A 652 -15.61 30.80 2.23
N ASP A 653 -15.32 29.90 1.29
CA ASP A 653 -16.18 29.67 0.12
C ASP A 653 -17.57 29.21 0.59
N LEU A 654 -17.66 28.31 1.56
CA LEU A 654 -18.92 27.85 2.10
C LEU A 654 -19.67 28.97 2.84
N ALA A 655 -18.95 29.80 3.60
CA ALA A 655 -19.48 30.92 4.36
C ALA A 655 -19.98 32.08 3.47
N SER A 656 -19.47 32.24 2.25
CA SER A 656 -19.92 33.29 1.33
C SER A 656 -21.39 33.17 0.93
N GLY A 657 -21.98 31.99 1.09
CA GLY A 657 -23.41 31.74 0.88
C GLY A 657 -23.88 31.80 -0.57
N ASP A 658 -23.06 32.31 -1.49
CA ASP A 658 -23.40 32.45 -2.92
C ASP A 658 -23.54 31.09 -3.59
N GLY A 659 -24.63 30.89 -4.33
CA GLY A 659 -25.13 29.59 -4.75
C GLY A 659 -24.22 28.76 -5.67
N ALA A 660 -23.24 29.35 -6.36
CA ALA A 660 -22.28 28.66 -7.20
C ALA A 660 -20.91 28.65 -6.51
N GLY A 661 -20.42 27.49 -6.08
CA GLY A 661 -19.03 27.35 -5.62
C GLY A 661 -18.03 27.68 -6.74
N ASP A 662 -16.73 27.66 -6.40
CA ASP A 662 -15.68 27.78 -7.41
C ASP A 662 -15.80 26.63 -8.42
N PRO A 663 -15.94 26.91 -9.73
CA PRO A 663 -16.16 25.91 -10.77
C PRO A 663 -14.98 24.93 -10.94
N GLU A 664 -13.81 25.27 -10.38
CA GLU A 664 -12.64 24.39 -10.43
C GLU A 664 -12.69 23.27 -9.40
N PHE A 665 -13.57 23.38 -8.38
CA PHE A 665 -13.65 22.44 -7.27
C PHE A 665 -15.03 21.80 -7.12
N VAL A 666 -15.03 20.62 -6.51
CA VAL A 666 -16.23 19.99 -5.97
C VAL A 666 -16.09 19.91 -4.46
N ASP A 667 -17.03 20.55 -3.75
CA ASP A 667 -17.12 20.52 -2.31
C ASP A 667 -18.29 19.65 -1.86
N TRP A 668 -18.03 18.72 -0.93
CA TRP A 668 -19.08 17.92 -0.33
C TRP A 668 -18.81 17.61 1.14
N LEU A 669 -19.89 17.33 1.85
CA LEU A 669 -19.85 16.81 3.21
C LEU A 669 -19.90 15.29 3.17
N SER A 670 -19.14 14.64 4.04
CA SER A 670 -19.22 13.20 4.20
C SER A 670 -19.14 12.80 5.67
N ALA A 671 -19.83 11.71 6.03
CA ALA A 671 -19.67 11.04 7.30
C ALA A 671 -19.22 9.59 7.04
N GLU A 672 -18.11 9.22 7.64
CA GLU A 672 -17.54 7.88 7.51
C GLU A 672 -18.12 6.95 8.57
N SER A 673 -18.25 5.67 8.23
CA SER A 673 -18.69 4.62 9.13
C SER A 673 -17.61 3.56 9.30
N ALA A 674 -17.40 3.11 10.53
CA ALA A 674 -16.54 2.00 10.89
C ALA A 674 -17.30 1.05 11.81
N PHE A 675 -17.26 -0.24 11.51
CA PHE A 675 -17.95 -1.28 12.29
C PHE A 675 -19.45 -1.00 12.52
N GLY A 676 -20.14 -0.45 11.51
CA GLY A 676 -21.57 -0.13 11.59
C GLY A 676 -21.91 1.07 12.46
N ARG A 677 -20.96 1.97 12.75
CA ARG A 677 -21.17 3.22 13.49
C ARG A 677 -20.46 4.36 12.81
N LEU A 678 -21.03 5.56 12.84
CA LEU A 678 -20.35 6.76 12.37
C LEU A 678 -19.04 6.95 13.14
N SER A 679 -17.99 7.22 12.40
CA SER A 679 -16.61 7.33 12.92
C SER A 679 -16.02 8.72 12.76
N ASP A 680 -16.35 9.46 11.69
CA ASP A 680 -15.86 10.84 11.48
C ASP A 680 -16.79 11.61 10.55
N VAL A 681 -16.70 12.95 10.59
CA VAL A 681 -17.41 13.88 9.70
C VAL A 681 -16.40 14.80 9.05
N SER A 682 -16.54 15.06 7.74
CA SER A 682 -15.60 15.89 6.99
C SER A 682 -16.27 16.80 5.96
N LEU A 683 -15.63 17.94 5.70
CA LEU A 683 -15.79 18.74 4.50
C LEU A 683 -14.63 18.40 3.57
N ARG A 684 -14.93 18.01 2.32
CA ARG A 684 -13.95 17.61 1.33
C ARG A 684 -14.00 18.53 0.13
N ARG A 685 -12.82 18.80 -0.44
CA ARG A 685 -12.63 19.54 -1.67
C ARG A 685 -11.73 18.77 -2.61
N HIS A 686 -12.20 18.53 -3.81
CA HIS A 686 -11.39 17.96 -4.88
C HIS A 686 -11.43 18.85 -6.12
N TRP A 687 -10.35 18.82 -6.85
CA TRP A 687 -10.30 19.45 -8.17
C TRP A 687 -11.23 18.72 -9.14
N VAL A 688 -12.01 19.45 -9.91
CA VAL A 688 -12.71 18.87 -11.08
C VAL A 688 -11.67 18.30 -12.04
N ASP A 689 -10.61 19.09 -12.28
CA ASP A 689 -9.48 18.72 -13.13
C ASP A 689 -8.14 18.78 -12.34
N PRO A 690 -7.74 17.68 -11.69
CA PRO A 690 -6.51 17.64 -10.90
C PRO A 690 -5.24 17.70 -11.75
N THR A 691 -5.35 17.71 -13.07
CA THR A 691 -4.20 17.89 -13.97
C THR A 691 -3.65 19.31 -13.96
N GLN A 692 -4.43 20.30 -13.50
CA GLN A 692 -3.95 21.68 -13.34
C GLN A 692 -2.81 21.75 -12.30
N PRO A 693 -3.02 21.36 -11.02
CA PRO A 693 -1.93 21.35 -10.05
C PRO A 693 -0.83 20.33 -10.40
N LEU A 694 -1.16 19.21 -11.04
CA LEU A 694 -0.16 18.23 -11.50
C LEU A 694 0.81 18.86 -12.50
N GLU A 695 0.29 19.56 -13.48
CA GLU A 695 1.08 20.24 -14.51
C GLU A 695 2.00 21.30 -13.87
N ALA A 696 1.42 22.21 -13.08
CA ALA A 696 2.13 23.32 -12.50
C ALA A 696 3.23 22.89 -11.52
N THR A 697 2.97 21.82 -10.75
CA THR A 697 3.85 21.41 -9.64
C THR A 697 4.88 20.35 -10.07
N VAL A 698 4.51 19.45 -10.98
CA VAL A 698 5.33 18.26 -11.28
C VAL A 698 5.83 18.27 -12.72
N ILE A 699 4.92 18.42 -13.70
CA ILE A 699 5.25 18.21 -15.10
C ILE A 699 6.08 19.38 -15.63
N ARG A 700 5.56 20.61 -15.50
CA ARG A 700 6.21 21.84 -16.05
C ARG A 700 7.62 22.07 -15.48
N PRO A 701 7.89 21.94 -14.18
CA PRO A 701 9.23 22.16 -13.65
C PRO A 701 10.26 21.10 -14.06
N SER A 702 9.81 19.92 -14.47
CA SER A 702 10.72 18.83 -14.83
C SER A 702 11.44 19.09 -16.16
N HIS A 703 12.51 18.33 -16.44
CA HIS A 703 13.24 18.42 -17.70
C HIS A 703 12.81 17.34 -18.69
N GLY A 704 12.35 16.20 -18.21
CA GLY A 704 11.85 15.13 -19.03
C GLY A 704 10.89 14.21 -18.29
N VAL A 705 9.83 13.84 -18.97
CA VAL A 705 8.75 13.02 -18.43
C VAL A 705 8.43 11.89 -19.40
N LEU A 706 8.48 10.67 -18.89
CA LEU A 706 7.96 9.48 -19.56
C LEU A 706 6.72 9.00 -18.84
N VAL A 707 5.58 8.98 -19.50
CA VAL A 707 4.36 8.35 -18.98
C VAL A 707 4.13 7.06 -19.74
N THR A 708 4.17 5.94 -19.04
CA THR A 708 4.01 4.62 -19.65
C THR A 708 2.97 3.75 -18.97
N SER A 709 2.25 2.97 -19.74
CA SER A 709 1.26 2.00 -19.27
C SER A 709 0.94 0.99 -20.36
N ALA A 710 0.24 -0.09 -19.99
CA ALA A 710 -0.33 -1.03 -20.95
C ALA A 710 -1.63 -0.49 -21.62
N THR A 711 -2.21 0.58 -21.07
CA THR A 711 -3.53 1.08 -21.47
C THR A 711 -3.55 2.61 -21.44
N LEU A 712 -3.06 3.27 -22.45
CA LEU A 712 -3.10 4.74 -22.62
C LEU A 712 -3.99 5.17 -23.79
N THR A 713 -4.11 4.33 -24.82
CA THR A 713 -4.93 4.64 -25.99
C THR A 713 -6.39 4.24 -25.78
N ASP A 714 -7.29 4.99 -26.40
CA ASP A 714 -8.71 4.67 -26.45
C ASP A 714 -9.24 4.78 -27.89
N PRO A 715 -9.94 3.75 -28.41
CA PRO A 715 -10.38 3.70 -29.80
C PRO A 715 -11.47 4.72 -30.15
N ASP A 716 -12.22 5.23 -29.19
CA ASP A 716 -13.29 6.20 -29.45
C ASP A 716 -12.76 7.59 -29.86
N PHE A 717 -11.46 7.85 -29.60
CA PHE A 717 -10.79 9.09 -30.02
C PHE A 717 -10.07 8.97 -31.37
N GLY A 718 -10.44 8.07 -32.21
CA GLY A 718 -10.11 7.82 -33.64
C GLY A 718 -8.84 8.44 -34.18
N ALA A 719 -8.83 9.74 -34.47
CA ALA A 719 -7.70 10.45 -35.07
C ALA A 719 -6.52 10.64 -34.08
N ASP A 720 -6.78 10.69 -32.80
CA ASP A 720 -5.76 10.76 -31.73
C ASP A 720 -6.07 9.80 -30.59
N PRO A 721 -5.67 8.55 -30.69
CA PRO A 721 -5.96 7.55 -29.66
C PRO A 721 -5.31 7.87 -28.30
N PHE A 722 -4.31 8.75 -28.24
CA PHE A 722 -3.69 9.23 -27.00
C PHE A 722 -4.38 10.46 -26.38
N HIS A 723 -5.46 10.96 -26.98
CA HIS A 723 -6.12 12.18 -26.52
C HIS A 723 -6.47 12.14 -25.02
N LEU A 724 -7.17 11.10 -24.59
CA LEU A 724 -7.53 10.93 -23.17
C LEU A 724 -6.31 10.82 -22.26
N ALA A 725 -5.26 10.12 -22.69
CA ALA A 725 -4.00 10.01 -21.93
C ALA A 725 -3.31 11.36 -21.77
N ARG A 726 -3.27 12.19 -22.81
CA ARG A 726 -2.74 13.56 -22.71
C ARG A 726 -3.50 14.40 -21.70
N LEU A 727 -4.82 14.33 -21.73
CA LEU A 727 -5.65 15.05 -20.77
C LEU A 727 -5.39 14.57 -19.34
N ARG A 728 -5.40 13.26 -19.09
CA ARG A 728 -5.32 12.69 -17.75
C ARG A 728 -3.91 12.69 -17.14
N SER A 729 -2.88 12.85 -17.96
CA SER A 729 -1.47 12.95 -17.51
C SER A 729 -0.96 14.39 -17.39
N ALA A 730 -1.80 15.39 -17.64
CA ALA A 730 -1.44 16.80 -17.73
C ALA A 730 -0.51 17.17 -18.90
N THR A 731 -0.04 16.21 -19.68
CA THR A 731 0.88 16.48 -20.80
C THR A 731 0.20 17.25 -21.93
N GLY A 732 -1.13 17.18 -22.06
CA GLY A 732 -1.91 17.97 -23.01
C GLY A 732 -1.94 19.48 -22.72
N ARG A 733 -1.42 19.93 -21.57
CA ARG A 733 -1.29 21.33 -21.18
C ARG A 733 0.07 21.95 -21.59
N LEU A 734 1.02 21.13 -22.03
CA LEU A 734 2.31 21.60 -22.52
C LEU A 734 2.19 22.29 -23.88
N GLU A 735 2.96 23.34 -24.09
CA GLU A 735 3.00 24.07 -25.36
C GLU A 735 3.84 23.31 -26.40
N THR A 736 4.83 22.55 -25.96
CA THR A 736 5.66 21.71 -26.84
C THR A 736 4.95 20.41 -27.21
N PRO A 737 5.14 19.92 -28.46
CA PRO A 737 4.56 18.65 -28.88
C PRO A 737 4.99 17.48 -27.99
N VAL A 738 4.01 16.71 -27.53
CA VAL A 738 4.22 15.48 -26.76
C VAL A 738 4.38 14.32 -27.74
N ARG A 739 5.49 13.61 -27.66
CA ARG A 739 5.68 12.40 -28.46
C ARG A 739 4.79 11.26 -27.96
N THR A 740 4.39 10.40 -28.89
CA THR A 740 3.58 9.22 -28.58
C THR A 740 4.20 7.99 -29.19
N LEU A 741 4.16 6.89 -28.46
CA LEU A 741 4.62 5.58 -28.89
C LEU A 741 3.58 4.53 -28.51
N LYS A 742 3.24 3.65 -29.46
CA LYS A 742 2.45 2.45 -29.18
C LYS A 742 3.25 1.22 -29.59
N VAL A 743 3.46 0.33 -28.63
CA VAL A 743 4.16 -0.95 -28.81
C VAL A 743 3.20 -2.08 -28.47
N GLU A 744 2.97 -2.95 -29.42
CA GLU A 744 2.05 -4.06 -29.25
C GLU A 744 2.66 -5.15 -28.33
N SER A 745 1.77 -5.86 -27.65
CA SER A 745 2.14 -7.02 -26.87
C SER A 745 2.69 -8.15 -27.75
N PRO A 746 3.72 -8.89 -27.30
CA PRO A 746 4.23 -10.03 -28.05
C PRO A 746 3.33 -11.28 -27.96
N PHE A 747 2.22 -11.22 -27.22
CA PHE A 747 1.35 -12.36 -26.96
C PHE A 747 0.30 -12.55 -28.05
N ASP A 748 0.02 -13.83 -28.39
CA ASP A 748 -1.06 -14.23 -29.33
C ASP A 748 -2.38 -14.38 -28.55
N TYR A 749 -3.06 -13.28 -28.30
CA TYR A 749 -4.30 -13.27 -27.53
C TYR A 749 -5.43 -14.09 -28.18
N ALA A 750 -5.45 -14.24 -29.50
CA ALA A 750 -6.43 -15.08 -30.19
C ALA A 750 -6.34 -16.55 -29.76
N ARG A 751 -5.12 -17.03 -29.47
CA ARG A 751 -4.88 -18.42 -29.04
C ARG A 751 -4.83 -18.59 -27.52
N GLN A 752 -4.40 -17.55 -26.80
CA GLN A 752 -4.14 -17.59 -25.37
C GLN A 752 -5.33 -17.15 -24.52
N SER A 753 -6.33 -16.48 -25.13
CA SER A 753 -7.43 -15.94 -24.36
C SER A 753 -8.81 -16.20 -25.00
N LYS A 754 -9.82 -16.20 -24.13
CA LYS A 754 -11.24 -16.20 -24.52
C LYS A 754 -11.99 -15.14 -23.70
N VAL A 755 -12.93 -14.44 -24.35
CA VAL A 755 -13.81 -13.48 -23.67
C VAL A 755 -15.27 -13.92 -23.88
N ILE A 756 -15.96 -14.16 -22.79
CA ILE A 756 -17.32 -14.68 -22.78
C ILE A 756 -18.25 -13.72 -22.03
N VAL A 757 -19.39 -13.38 -22.62
CA VAL A 757 -20.47 -12.66 -21.96
C VAL A 757 -21.62 -13.65 -21.73
N VAL A 758 -21.92 -13.93 -20.47
CA VAL A 758 -23.00 -14.84 -20.09
C VAL A 758 -24.33 -14.10 -20.16
N THR A 759 -25.32 -14.70 -20.84
CA THR A 759 -26.58 -14.02 -21.20
C THR A 759 -27.77 -14.37 -20.32
N ASP A 760 -27.74 -15.45 -19.58
CA ASP A 760 -28.86 -16.03 -18.84
C ASP A 760 -28.75 -15.92 -17.31
N VAL A 761 -27.79 -15.16 -16.79
CA VAL A 761 -27.64 -14.86 -15.36
C VAL A 761 -28.32 -13.54 -15.00
N PRO A 762 -29.37 -13.56 -14.17
CA PRO A 762 -30.06 -12.32 -13.74
C PRO A 762 -29.14 -11.40 -12.94
N ARG A 763 -29.14 -10.12 -13.29
CA ARG A 763 -28.24 -9.11 -12.73
C ARG A 763 -28.37 -8.90 -11.23
N ASP A 764 -29.59 -9.00 -10.68
CA ASP A 764 -29.88 -8.62 -9.31
C ASP A 764 -30.07 -9.81 -8.33
N ASP A 765 -29.76 -11.02 -8.78
CA ASP A 765 -29.90 -12.24 -7.99
C ASP A 765 -28.52 -12.76 -7.52
N PRO A 766 -28.13 -12.52 -6.25
CA PRO A 766 -26.86 -13.05 -5.70
C PRO A 766 -26.77 -14.57 -5.71
N ARG A 767 -27.90 -15.29 -5.63
CA ARG A 767 -27.93 -16.77 -5.65
C ARG A 767 -27.57 -17.30 -7.03
N ARG A 768 -28.13 -16.70 -8.07
CA ARG A 768 -27.79 -17.04 -9.46
C ARG A 768 -26.35 -16.69 -9.79
N THR A 769 -25.88 -15.52 -9.33
CA THR A 769 -24.46 -15.12 -9.48
C THR A 769 -23.52 -16.11 -8.77
N ALA A 770 -23.82 -16.53 -7.55
CA ALA A 770 -23.03 -17.51 -6.82
C ALA A 770 -23.02 -18.87 -7.54
N ALA A 771 -24.17 -19.33 -8.05
CA ALA A 771 -24.26 -20.58 -8.80
C ALA A 771 -23.45 -20.53 -10.11
N ALA A 772 -23.50 -19.40 -10.83
CA ALA A 772 -22.70 -19.19 -12.04
C ALA A 772 -21.20 -19.17 -11.75
N MET A 773 -20.76 -18.40 -10.74
CA MET A 773 -19.35 -18.37 -10.33
C MET A 773 -18.87 -19.76 -9.87
N ARG A 774 -19.69 -20.49 -9.13
CA ARG A 774 -19.36 -21.87 -8.74
C ARG A 774 -19.10 -22.75 -9.96
N ALA A 775 -20.01 -22.75 -10.92
CA ALA A 775 -19.87 -23.58 -12.12
C ALA A 775 -18.58 -23.22 -12.89
N LEU A 776 -18.30 -21.93 -13.04
CA LEU A 776 -17.10 -21.42 -13.71
C LEU A 776 -15.82 -21.77 -12.94
N PHE A 777 -15.79 -21.58 -11.63
CA PHE A 777 -14.61 -21.84 -10.78
C PHE A 777 -14.29 -23.35 -10.71
N LEU A 778 -15.32 -24.20 -10.67
CA LEU A 778 -15.15 -25.65 -10.75
C LEU A 778 -14.63 -26.07 -12.13
N ALA A 779 -15.18 -25.48 -13.19
CA ALA A 779 -14.75 -25.76 -14.56
C ALA A 779 -13.31 -25.33 -14.87
N SER A 780 -12.84 -24.26 -14.23
CA SER A 780 -11.44 -23.83 -14.33
C SER A 780 -10.49 -24.65 -13.44
N GLY A 781 -11.01 -25.47 -12.51
CA GLY A 781 -10.21 -26.14 -11.50
C GLY A 781 -9.56 -25.20 -10.49
N GLY A 782 -10.08 -23.97 -10.28
CA GLY A 782 -9.51 -22.89 -9.48
C GLY A 782 -8.67 -21.92 -10.30
N GLY A 783 -7.70 -21.24 -9.68
CA GLY A 783 -6.98 -20.14 -10.32
C GLY A 783 -7.92 -19.04 -10.82
N ALA A 784 -8.94 -18.72 -10.01
CA ALA A 784 -10.07 -17.91 -10.43
C ALA A 784 -10.21 -16.63 -9.59
N LEU A 785 -10.35 -15.50 -10.27
CA LEU A 785 -10.58 -14.20 -9.63
C LEU A 785 -12.00 -13.70 -9.97
N GLY A 786 -12.83 -13.48 -8.94
CA GLY A 786 -14.13 -12.85 -9.06
C GLY A 786 -14.08 -11.38 -8.65
N LEU A 787 -14.42 -10.47 -9.57
CA LEU A 787 -14.40 -9.03 -9.34
C LEU A 787 -15.81 -8.45 -9.18
N PHE A 788 -15.98 -7.71 -8.09
CA PHE A 788 -17.25 -7.10 -7.71
C PHE A 788 -17.15 -5.57 -7.68
N THR A 789 -18.22 -4.92 -8.08
CA THR A 789 -18.35 -3.45 -8.00
C THR A 789 -18.90 -2.98 -6.65
N ALA A 790 -19.37 -3.89 -5.79
CA ALA A 790 -19.94 -3.57 -4.48
C ALA A 790 -19.57 -4.62 -3.42
N ILE A 791 -19.05 -4.15 -2.28
CA ILE A 791 -18.63 -4.99 -1.14
C ILE A 791 -19.80 -5.82 -0.58
N ARG A 792 -21.00 -5.25 -0.48
CA ARG A 792 -22.19 -5.95 0.00
C ARG A 792 -22.53 -7.17 -0.86
N ARG A 793 -22.37 -7.05 -2.17
CA ARG A 793 -22.64 -8.10 -3.12
C ARG A 793 -21.58 -9.20 -3.05
N LEU A 794 -20.32 -8.82 -2.94
CA LEU A 794 -19.20 -9.74 -2.68
C LEU A 794 -19.48 -10.59 -1.43
N LYS A 795 -19.86 -9.96 -0.32
CA LYS A 795 -20.17 -10.66 0.93
C LYS A 795 -21.35 -11.63 0.78
N ALA A 796 -22.42 -11.23 0.08
CA ALA A 796 -23.59 -12.07 -0.16
C ALA A 796 -23.24 -13.30 -1.01
N VAL A 797 -22.47 -13.13 -2.07
CA VAL A 797 -22.03 -14.23 -2.96
C VAL A 797 -21.06 -15.16 -2.23
N TYR A 798 -20.10 -14.61 -1.46
CA TYR A 798 -19.16 -15.42 -0.68
C TYR A 798 -19.88 -16.38 0.28
N GLY A 799 -20.89 -15.91 1.01
CA GLY A 799 -21.66 -16.73 1.94
C GLY A 799 -22.33 -17.94 1.29
N LEU A 800 -22.71 -17.81 0.02
CA LEU A 800 -23.34 -18.88 -0.76
C LEU A 800 -22.30 -19.80 -1.43
N LEU A 801 -21.23 -19.22 -1.95
CA LEU A 801 -20.20 -19.90 -2.75
C LEU A 801 -19.20 -20.67 -1.89
N GLY A 802 -18.76 -20.10 -0.76
CA GLY A 802 -17.69 -20.65 0.07
C GLY A 802 -17.91 -22.08 0.51
N PRO A 803 -19.08 -22.46 1.11
CA PRO A 803 -19.32 -23.82 1.54
C PRO A 803 -19.32 -24.85 0.41
N GLU A 804 -19.68 -24.45 -0.80
CA GLU A 804 -19.77 -25.33 -1.95
C GLU A 804 -18.44 -25.60 -2.63
N LEU A 805 -17.62 -24.55 -2.80
CA LEU A 805 -16.24 -24.69 -3.29
C LEU A 805 -15.38 -25.46 -2.28
N GLY A 806 -15.61 -25.23 -0.99
CA GLY A 806 -14.92 -25.97 0.05
C GLY A 806 -15.17 -27.48 -0.01
N ARG A 807 -16.42 -27.91 -0.26
CA ARG A 807 -16.73 -29.33 -0.47
C ARG A 807 -16.07 -29.92 -1.72
N ALA A 808 -15.81 -29.08 -2.71
CA ALA A 808 -15.10 -29.48 -3.92
C ALA A 808 -13.57 -29.42 -3.78
N GLY A 809 -13.04 -29.01 -2.61
CA GLY A 809 -11.60 -28.92 -2.34
C GLY A 809 -10.92 -27.68 -2.91
N LEU A 810 -11.68 -26.68 -3.42
CA LEU A 810 -11.12 -25.42 -3.93
C LEU A 810 -11.09 -24.36 -2.83
N PRO A 811 -9.91 -23.84 -2.44
CA PRO A 811 -9.79 -22.76 -1.48
C PRO A 811 -10.41 -21.47 -2.02
N LEU A 812 -11.26 -20.81 -1.21
CA LEU A 812 -11.82 -19.51 -1.53
C LEU A 812 -11.40 -18.49 -0.49
N TYR A 813 -10.80 -17.41 -0.97
CA TYR A 813 -10.43 -16.22 -0.19
C TYR A 813 -11.24 -15.01 -0.64
N ALA A 814 -11.46 -14.05 0.27
CA ALA A 814 -12.24 -12.87 -0.08
C ALA A 814 -11.79 -11.62 0.67
N GLN A 815 -11.61 -10.54 -0.09
CA GLN A 815 -11.39 -9.20 0.43
C GLN A 815 -12.59 -8.76 1.31
N HIS A 816 -12.33 -8.00 2.37
CA HIS A 816 -13.34 -7.52 3.34
C HIS A 816 -14.02 -8.63 4.17
N ILE A 817 -13.56 -9.86 4.05
CA ILE A 817 -14.07 -11.01 4.77
C ILE A 817 -12.95 -11.70 5.54
N ASP A 818 -11.91 -12.14 4.86
CA ASP A 818 -10.80 -12.80 5.53
C ASP A 818 -9.94 -11.77 6.32
N PRO A 819 -9.37 -12.16 7.47
CA PRO A 819 -8.58 -11.28 8.33
C PRO A 819 -7.16 -11.06 7.77
N LEU A 820 -7.07 -10.83 6.48
CA LEU A 820 -5.84 -10.60 5.72
C LEU A 820 -5.93 -9.25 4.98
N ASP A 821 -4.84 -8.54 4.90
CA ASP A 821 -4.76 -7.35 4.06
C ASP A 821 -4.73 -7.74 2.57
N VAL A 822 -4.93 -6.75 1.69
CA VAL A 822 -4.97 -6.99 0.23
C VAL A 822 -3.68 -7.62 -0.27
N GLY A 823 -2.53 -7.20 0.25
CA GLY A 823 -1.23 -7.74 -0.14
C GLY A 823 -1.09 -9.22 0.22
N ALA A 824 -1.43 -9.57 1.46
CA ALA A 824 -1.40 -10.96 1.93
C ALA A 824 -2.39 -11.86 1.17
N LEU A 825 -3.60 -11.35 0.83
CA LEU A 825 -4.56 -12.09 0.00
C LEU A 825 -4.01 -12.39 -1.39
N VAL A 826 -3.37 -11.42 -2.03
CA VAL A 826 -2.72 -11.59 -3.35
C VAL A 826 -1.54 -12.56 -3.25
N ASP A 827 -0.76 -12.48 -2.19
CA ASP A 827 0.37 -13.39 -1.98
C ASP A 827 -0.10 -14.84 -1.75
N VAL A 828 -1.19 -15.06 -1.01
CA VAL A 828 -1.84 -16.38 -0.86
C VAL A 828 -2.33 -16.87 -2.21
N PHE A 829 -3.06 -16.05 -2.95
CA PHE A 829 -3.61 -16.39 -4.26
C PHE A 829 -2.52 -16.73 -5.29
N ARG A 830 -1.36 -16.06 -5.22
CA ARG A 830 -0.20 -16.36 -6.04
C ARG A 830 0.44 -17.70 -5.67
N THR A 831 0.51 -17.99 -4.36
CA THR A 831 1.20 -19.16 -3.83
C THR A 831 0.35 -20.43 -3.97
N GLU A 832 -0.94 -20.34 -3.71
CA GLU A 832 -1.88 -21.46 -3.83
C GLU A 832 -2.52 -21.46 -5.22
N ARG A 833 -1.90 -22.18 -6.16
CA ARG A 833 -2.19 -22.16 -7.60
C ARG A 833 -3.63 -22.42 -8.01
N ASP A 834 -4.36 -23.23 -7.24
CA ASP A 834 -5.74 -23.60 -7.51
C ASP A 834 -6.74 -22.91 -6.59
N SER A 835 -6.31 -21.89 -5.85
CA SER A 835 -7.21 -21.08 -5.02
C SER A 835 -8.11 -20.18 -5.86
N CYS A 836 -9.18 -19.71 -5.24
CA CYS A 836 -10.10 -18.72 -5.79
C CYS A 836 -10.09 -17.46 -4.91
N LEU A 837 -10.20 -16.29 -5.51
CA LEU A 837 -10.20 -15.02 -4.81
C LEU A 837 -11.40 -14.17 -5.24
N LEU A 838 -12.12 -13.59 -4.27
CA LEU A 838 -13.12 -12.56 -4.53
C LEU A 838 -12.59 -11.20 -4.08
N GLY A 839 -12.71 -10.18 -4.95
CA GLY A 839 -12.22 -8.86 -4.66
C GLY A 839 -12.99 -7.73 -5.33
N THR A 840 -12.54 -6.51 -5.03
CA THR A 840 -13.02 -5.27 -5.64
C THR A 840 -11.88 -4.60 -6.44
N ASP A 841 -12.05 -3.34 -6.81
CA ASP A 841 -11.07 -2.56 -7.59
C ASP A 841 -9.63 -2.63 -7.03
N ALA A 842 -9.47 -2.65 -5.70
CA ALA A 842 -8.14 -2.73 -5.08
C ALA A 842 -7.40 -4.05 -5.39
N ILE A 843 -8.13 -5.16 -5.53
CA ILE A 843 -7.56 -6.43 -5.99
C ILE A 843 -7.25 -6.34 -7.50
N ARG A 844 -8.18 -5.80 -8.31
CA ARG A 844 -7.97 -5.65 -9.77
C ARG A 844 -6.63 -4.97 -10.08
N ASP A 845 -6.34 -3.87 -9.38
CA ASP A 845 -5.16 -3.06 -9.67
C ASP A 845 -3.87 -3.64 -9.03
N GLY A 846 -4.02 -4.42 -7.96
CA GLY A 846 -2.91 -4.97 -7.17
C GLY A 846 -2.44 -6.37 -7.55
N VAL A 847 -3.21 -7.13 -8.36
CA VAL A 847 -2.88 -8.53 -8.71
C VAL A 847 -1.85 -8.58 -9.82
N ASP A 848 -0.67 -9.09 -9.48
CA ASP A 848 0.33 -9.54 -10.45
C ASP A 848 0.64 -11.01 -10.16
N VAL A 849 -0.09 -11.89 -10.83
CA VAL A 849 -0.06 -13.34 -10.59
C VAL A 849 0.08 -14.04 -11.94
N PRO A 850 1.31 -14.41 -12.32
CA PRO A 850 1.57 -15.10 -13.59
C PRO A 850 1.20 -16.59 -13.52
N GLY A 851 0.92 -17.16 -14.66
CA GLY A 851 0.78 -18.60 -14.85
C GLY A 851 -0.54 -19.15 -14.30
N ARG A 852 -0.48 -20.38 -13.84
CA ARG A 852 -1.63 -21.19 -13.46
C ARG A 852 -2.49 -20.59 -12.34
N SER A 853 -1.93 -19.73 -11.49
CA SER A 853 -2.66 -19.13 -10.36
C SER A 853 -3.75 -18.14 -10.79
N LEU A 854 -3.74 -17.63 -12.03
CA LEU A 854 -4.83 -16.81 -12.58
C LEU A 854 -5.13 -17.21 -14.03
N ARG A 855 -6.11 -18.10 -14.21
CA ARG A 855 -6.58 -18.58 -15.52
C ARG A 855 -8.03 -18.26 -15.83
N LEU A 856 -8.76 -17.76 -14.83
CA LEU A 856 -10.14 -17.32 -14.97
C LEU A 856 -10.36 -16.00 -14.24
N LEU A 857 -10.90 -15.03 -14.97
CA LEU A 857 -11.32 -13.73 -14.43
C LEU A 857 -12.81 -13.56 -14.68
N VAL A 858 -13.61 -13.35 -13.63
CA VAL A 858 -15.05 -13.17 -13.72
C VAL A 858 -15.45 -11.81 -13.17
N PHE A 859 -16.06 -10.99 -13.99
CA PHE A 859 -16.74 -9.76 -13.56
C PHE A 859 -18.20 -10.06 -13.23
N ASP A 860 -18.63 -9.69 -12.04
CA ASP A 860 -20.02 -9.70 -11.63
C ASP A 860 -20.87 -8.73 -12.46
N ARG A 861 -20.37 -7.51 -12.68
CA ARG A 861 -20.99 -6.44 -13.45
C ARG A 861 -19.95 -5.60 -14.18
N VAL A 862 -20.42 -4.85 -15.19
CA VAL A 862 -19.57 -3.83 -15.85
C VAL A 862 -19.04 -2.87 -14.78
N PRO A 863 -17.72 -2.60 -14.76
CA PRO A 863 -17.07 -1.73 -13.76
C PRO A 863 -17.28 -0.23 -14.09
N TRP A 864 -18.54 0.20 -14.16
CA TRP A 864 -18.88 1.61 -14.36
C TRP A 864 -18.29 2.48 -13.26
N PRO A 865 -17.89 3.72 -13.55
CA PRO A 865 -17.56 4.69 -12.52
C PRO A 865 -18.73 4.85 -11.55
N ARG A 866 -18.41 5.04 -10.27
CA ARG A 866 -19.44 5.31 -9.26
C ARG A 866 -20.03 6.70 -9.52
N PRO A 867 -21.36 6.86 -9.61
CA PRO A 867 -22.00 8.15 -9.90
C PRO A 867 -22.07 9.06 -8.66
N ASP A 868 -20.92 9.25 -7.98
CA ASP A 868 -20.79 10.20 -6.87
C ASP A 868 -20.75 11.66 -7.34
N LEU A 869 -20.68 12.59 -6.41
CA LEU A 869 -20.70 14.02 -6.69
C LEU A 869 -19.52 14.45 -7.57
N LEU A 870 -18.33 13.92 -7.25
CA LEU A 870 -17.11 14.25 -7.98
C LEU A 870 -17.15 13.72 -9.43
N HIS A 871 -17.56 12.46 -9.61
CA HIS A 871 -17.68 11.87 -10.93
C HIS A 871 -18.69 12.62 -11.81
N ARG A 872 -19.83 13.02 -11.25
CA ARG A 872 -20.83 13.81 -12.00
C ARG A 872 -20.26 15.13 -12.51
N ALA A 873 -19.53 15.87 -11.67
CA ALA A 873 -18.89 17.12 -12.07
C ALA A 873 -17.82 16.91 -13.15
N ARG A 874 -17.00 15.86 -13.01
CA ARG A 874 -16.01 15.48 -14.02
C ARG A 874 -16.64 15.05 -15.33
N ARG A 875 -17.69 14.26 -15.26
CA ARG A 875 -18.46 13.82 -16.42
C ARG A 875 -19.03 15.02 -17.20
N GLU A 876 -19.56 16.04 -16.49
CA GLU A 876 -20.02 17.28 -17.10
C GLU A 876 -18.85 18.07 -17.73
N ARG A 877 -17.75 18.23 -17.03
CA ARG A 877 -16.55 18.95 -17.49
C ARG A 877 -15.94 18.32 -18.73
N PHE A 878 -15.88 16.98 -18.77
CA PHE A 878 -15.27 16.23 -19.88
C PHE A 878 -16.27 15.82 -20.96
N SER A 879 -17.54 16.18 -20.86
CA SER A 879 -18.59 15.81 -21.82
C SER A 879 -18.44 16.42 -23.21
N GLY A 880 -17.63 17.44 -23.37
CA GLY A 880 -17.41 18.13 -24.66
C GLY A 880 -16.18 17.64 -25.44
N LEU A 881 -15.44 16.67 -24.94
CA LEU A 881 -14.12 16.30 -25.48
C LEU A 881 -14.18 15.59 -26.85
N ASP A 882 -15.29 14.97 -27.18
CA ASP A 882 -15.50 14.22 -28.44
C ASP A 882 -16.39 14.93 -29.44
N GLY A 883 -16.85 16.17 -29.16
CA GLY A 883 -17.79 16.92 -30.00
C GLY A 883 -19.21 16.34 -30.05
N SER A 884 -19.49 15.22 -29.39
CA SER A 884 -20.79 14.52 -29.37
C SER A 884 -21.72 14.99 -28.25
N GLY A 885 -21.24 15.82 -27.35
CA GLY A 885 -22.07 16.46 -26.29
C GLY A 885 -22.55 15.55 -25.16
N GLY A 886 -21.95 14.39 -24.93
CA GLY A 886 -22.41 13.46 -23.92
C GLY A 886 -21.31 12.92 -22.99
N GLY A 887 -21.48 13.01 -21.67
CA GLY A 887 -20.61 12.38 -20.68
C GLY A 887 -20.53 10.84 -20.74
N ARG A 888 -21.23 10.24 -21.72
CA ARG A 888 -21.21 8.80 -21.97
C ARG A 888 -19.86 8.31 -22.47
N THR A 889 -19.22 9.04 -23.37
CA THR A 889 -17.88 8.69 -23.90
C THR A 889 -16.85 8.65 -22.77
N TYR A 890 -16.93 9.58 -21.83
CA TYR A 890 -16.08 9.59 -20.65
C TYR A 890 -16.30 8.35 -19.74
N ASP A 891 -17.56 8.01 -19.47
CA ASP A 891 -17.90 6.81 -18.67
C ASP A 891 -17.44 5.53 -19.38
N ASP A 892 -17.70 5.43 -20.69
CA ASP A 892 -17.30 4.29 -21.52
C ASP A 892 -15.77 4.10 -21.54
N ALA A 893 -15.01 5.19 -21.69
CA ALA A 893 -13.54 5.14 -21.66
C ALA A 893 -12.99 4.65 -20.31
N LEU A 894 -13.56 5.12 -19.19
CA LEU A 894 -13.17 4.64 -17.87
C LEU A 894 -13.51 3.16 -17.65
N ALA A 895 -14.71 2.72 -18.04
CA ALA A 895 -15.13 1.33 -17.93
C ALA A 895 -14.26 0.42 -18.81
N ARG A 896 -13.99 0.84 -20.05
CA ARG A 896 -13.14 0.14 -21.01
C ARG A 896 -11.71 -0.02 -20.48
N GLY A 897 -11.11 1.07 -19.98
CA GLY A 897 -9.79 1.04 -19.37
C GLY A 897 -9.70 0.04 -18.21
N ARG A 898 -10.71 0.02 -17.32
CA ARG A 898 -10.77 -0.93 -16.20
C ARG A 898 -10.87 -2.39 -16.66
N MET A 899 -11.65 -2.65 -17.70
CA MET A 899 -11.79 -3.99 -18.28
C MET A 899 -10.48 -4.44 -18.96
N ALA A 900 -9.86 -3.56 -19.75
CA ALA A 900 -8.58 -3.84 -20.40
C ALA A 900 -7.45 -4.11 -19.41
N GLN A 901 -7.38 -3.35 -18.31
CA GLN A 901 -6.41 -3.57 -17.23
C GLN A 901 -6.59 -4.93 -16.56
N ALA A 902 -7.84 -5.29 -16.23
CA ALA A 902 -8.14 -6.59 -15.65
C ALA A 902 -7.82 -7.73 -16.62
N PHE A 903 -8.18 -7.59 -17.89
CA PHE A 903 -7.86 -8.56 -18.92
C PHE A 903 -6.33 -8.75 -19.09
N GLY A 904 -5.56 -7.66 -19.05
CA GLY A 904 -4.10 -7.70 -19.12
C GLY A 904 -3.43 -8.45 -17.95
N ARG A 905 -4.17 -8.86 -16.91
CA ARG A 905 -3.67 -9.69 -15.82
C ARG A 905 -3.69 -11.19 -16.15
N LEU A 906 -4.51 -11.61 -17.11
CA LEU A 906 -4.67 -13.02 -17.47
C LEU A 906 -3.45 -13.61 -18.21
N ILE A 907 -2.83 -12.84 -19.08
CA ILE A 907 -1.73 -13.29 -19.92
C ILE A 907 -0.46 -12.53 -19.57
N ARG A 908 0.51 -13.22 -18.98
CA ARG A 908 1.80 -12.66 -18.52
C ARG A 908 2.99 -13.34 -19.15
N ARG A 909 2.80 -14.59 -19.63
CA ARG A 909 3.82 -15.44 -20.26
C ARG A 909 3.32 -15.97 -21.59
N ALA A 910 4.25 -16.45 -22.40
CA ALA A 910 3.95 -17.00 -23.71
C ALA A 910 3.14 -18.31 -23.66
N ASP A 911 3.17 -19.00 -22.54
CA ASP A 911 2.46 -20.27 -22.26
C ASP A 911 1.17 -20.09 -21.46
N ASP A 912 0.87 -18.87 -20.98
CA ASP A 912 -0.35 -18.61 -20.23
C ASP A 912 -1.60 -18.78 -21.12
N LYS A 913 -2.66 -19.34 -20.54
CA LYS A 913 -4.01 -19.35 -21.09
C LYS A 913 -5.00 -18.78 -20.08
N GLY A 914 -5.93 -17.94 -20.53
CA GLY A 914 -6.89 -17.34 -19.64
C GLY A 914 -8.24 -17.04 -20.26
N VAL A 915 -9.28 -17.10 -19.44
CA VAL A 915 -10.67 -16.82 -19.82
C VAL A 915 -11.20 -15.63 -19.02
N PHE A 916 -11.72 -14.64 -19.72
CA PHE A 916 -12.42 -13.50 -19.14
C PHE A 916 -13.93 -13.74 -19.29
N VAL A 917 -14.67 -13.69 -18.20
CA VAL A 917 -16.13 -13.86 -18.19
C VAL A 917 -16.82 -12.62 -17.62
N MET A 918 -17.78 -12.11 -18.35
CA MET A 918 -18.68 -11.04 -17.90
C MET A 918 -20.06 -11.65 -17.62
N LEU A 919 -20.52 -11.58 -16.38
CA LEU A 919 -21.85 -12.08 -15.98
C LEU A 919 -22.99 -11.07 -16.25
N ASP A 920 -22.65 -9.83 -16.63
CA ASP A 920 -23.64 -8.80 -16.95
C ASP A 920 -24.06 -8.91 -18.43
N ALA A 921 -25.19 -9.55 -18.71
CA ALA A 921 -25.75 -9.67 -20.06
C ALA A 921 -25.98 -8.34 -20.79
N ALA A 922 -26.18 -7.25 -20.03
CA ALA A 922 -26.36 -5.89 -20.56
C ALA A 922 -25.04 -5.19 -20.91
N CYS A 923 -23.89 -5.86 -20.75
CA CYS A 923 -22.59 -5.28 -21.10
C CYS A 923 -22.56 -4.84 -22.57
N PRO A 924 -22.34 -3.55 -22.85
CA PRO A 924 -22.29 -3.04 -24.21
C PRO A 924 -21.07 -3.55 -24.98
N THR A 925 -21.28 -3.99 -26.21
CA THR A 925 -20.19 -4.53 -27.06
C THR A 925 -19.06 -3.51 -27.29
N ARG A 926 -19.37 -2.21 -27.35
CA ARG A 926 -18.37 -1.13 -27.52
C ARG A 926 -17.31 -1.08 -26.40
N LEU A 927 -17.59 -1.63 -25.22
CA LEU A 927 -16.62 -1.65 -24.11
C LEU A 927 -15.47 -2.63 -24.35
N PHE A 928 -15.65 -3.62 -25.21
CA PHE A 928 -14.60 -4.56 -25.56
C PHE A 928 -13.62 -4.02 -26.60
N GLY A 929 -13.88 -2.83 -27.19
CA GLY A 929 -12.95 -2.19 -28.11
C GLY A 929 -11.60 -1.79 -27.53
N GLY A 930 -11.44 -1.77 -26.19
CA GLY A 930 -10.17 -1.55 -25.51
C GLY A 930 -9.35 -2.82 -25.27
N LEU A 931 -9.84 -4.00 -25.66
CA LEU A 931 -9.09 -5.25 -25.56
C LEU A 931 -8.03 -5.32 -26.67
N PRO A 932 -6.95 -6.11 -26.47
CA PRO A 932 -5.92 -6.29 -27.47
C PRO A 932 -6.48 -6.83 -28.79
N PRO A 933 -5.82 -6.56 -29.93
CA PRO A 933 -6.20 -7.11 -31.23
C PRO A 933 -6.23 -8.64 -31.21
N GLY A 934 -7.17 -9.23 -31.95
CA GLY A 934 -7.32 -10.69 -32.06
C GLY A 934 -8.18 -11.33 -30.97
N VAL A 935 -8.59 -10.58 -29.94
CA VAL A 935 -9.51 -11.11 -28.89
C VAL A 935 -10.93 -11.18 -29.45
N GLU A 936 -11.49 -12.39 -29.47
CA GLU A 936 -12.90 -12.63 -29.86
C GLU A 936 -13.81 -12.60 -28.62
N VAL A 937 -14.96 -11.94 -28.75
CA VAL A 937 -15.98 -11.82 -27.71
C VAL A 937 -17.21 -12.63 -28.10
N GLU A 938 -17.47 -13.67 -27.33
CA GLU A 938 -18.59 -14.58 -27.56
C GLU A 938 -19.72 -14.31 -26.54
N ARG A 939 -20.98 -14.37 -26.99
CA ARG A 939 -22.16 -14.28 -26.12
C ARG A 939 -22.89 -15.61 -26.12
N MET A 940 -23.04 -16.19 -24.94
CA MET A 940 -23.62 -17.53 -24.80
C MET A 940 -24.31 -17.72 -23.43
N GLU A 941 -25.06 -18.79 -23.28
CA GLU A 941 -25.62 -19.18 -21.99
C GLU A 941 -24.56 -19.77 -21.06
N LEU A 942 -24.83 -19.77 -19.75
CA LEU A 942 -23.88 -20.26 -18.73
C LEU A 942 -23.42 -21.70 -18.99
N ALA A 943 -24.32 -22.59 -19.40
CA ALA A 943 -23.98 -23.99 -19.65
C ALA A 943 -22.95 -24.16 -20.79
N GLU A 944 -23.11 -23.37 -21.85
CA GLU A 944 -22.19 -23.35 -22.99
C GLU A 944 -20.87 -22.67 -22.60
N ALA A 945 -20.91 -21.58 -21.79
CA ALA A 945 -19.75 -20.89 -21.27
C ALA A 945 -18.88 -21.84 -20.42
N VAL A 946 -19.46 -22.62 -19.54
CA VAL A 946 -18.77 -23.66 -18.73
C VAL A 946 -18.11 -24.72 -19.62
N ALA A 947 -18.82 -25.22 -20.64
CA ALA A 947 -18.27 -26.22 -21.55
C ALA A 947 -17.12 -25.65 -22.41
N THR A 948 -17.24 -24.39 -22.86
CA THR A 948 -16.21 -23.70 -23.63
C THR A 948 -14.96 -23.43 -22.79
N LEU A 949 -15.15 -22.98 -21.56
CA LEU A 949 -14.07 -22.77 -20.60
C LEU A 949 -13.29 -24.06 -20.32
N SER A 950 -13.99 -25.17 -20.01
CA SER A 950 -13.35 -26.48 -19.75
C SER A 950 -12.56 -26.98 -20.95
N ARG A 951 -13.09 -26.82 -22.17
CA ARG A 951 -12.41 -27.18 -23.41
C ARG A 951 -11.17 -26.35 -23.69
N PHE A 952 -11.27 -25.02 -23.44
CA PHE A 952 -10.19 -24.08 -23.75
C PHE A 952 -9.01 -24.22 -22.79
N LEU A 953 -9.26 -24.38 -21.50
CA LEU A 953 -8.21 -24.59 -20.51
C LEU A 953 -7.63 -26.01 -20.57
N GLY A 954 -8.37 -26.99 -21.11
CA GLY A 954 -7.94 -28.38 -21.27
C GLY A 954 -8.01 -29.17 -19.94
N PRO A 955 -7.87 -30.51 -19.99
CA PRO A 955 -7.61 -31.30 -18.80
C PRO A 955 -6.19 -30.98 -18.29
N ASP A 956 -6.04 -30.96 -16.97
CA ASP A 956 -4.75 -30.83 -16.30
C ASP A 956 -3.85 -32.03 -16.61
N ASP A 957 -3.01 -31.93 -17.62
CA ASP A 957 -2.02 -32.98 -17.97
C ASP A 957 -0.89 -33.11 -16.91
N ASP A 958 -0.82 -32.19 -15.95
CA ASP A 958 0.16 -32.21 -14.85
C ASP A 958 -0.34 -32.88 -13.56
N ARG A 959 -1.48 -33.55 -13.60
CA ARG A 959 -1.91 -34.44 -12.52
C ARG A 959 -1.37 -35.87 -12.73
N THR A 960 -0.09 -35.98 -12.96
CA THR A 960 0.56 -37.27 -12.71
C THR A 960 0.77 -37.37 -11.21
N PRO A 961 0.13 -38.31 -10.51
CA PRO A 961 0.47 -38.56 -9.11
C PRO A 961 1.90 -39.10 -9.08
N VAL A 962 2.80 -38.35 -8.45
CA VAL A 962 4.08 -38.89 -7.99
C VAL A 962 3.90 -39.36 -6.56
#